data_2b1be0fbf8e0cd785bf57f98e44ec05f
#
_entry.id   2b1be0fbf8e0cd785bf57f98e44ec05f
#
_cell.length_a   1.000
_cell.length_b   1.000
_cell.length_c   1.000
_cell.angle_alpha   90.00
_cell.angle_beta   90.00
_cell.angle_gamma   90.00
#
_symmetry.space_group_name_H-M   'P 1'
#
loop_
_entity.id
_entity.type
_entity.pdbx_description
1 polymer ?
#
loop_
_entity_poly.entity_id
_entity_poly.type
_entity_poly.pdbx_seq_one_letter_code
_entity_poly.pdbx_strand_id
1 'polypeptide(L)'
;MNGRWTAARAGTAATVALLLLLSLLVPASAGHAAAATLNYAVNQSFNGSSTFLDRSADLSRVATLTQGAIAVRFRSTSTAVAKSFFSASHTADESSNLSFSLNGGAVYFENRENGAYATQMTATGGPYNDGVWHTAILTVGTEGTRLHVDGVLRATHPSTRFFANVRDLNGMWIGRNVDAQGAQWHYSGDLDYVRVYGTALTAGEISDLTMRIDYTIPFLDLSDDTRRQVLTDRQAGQYLGHPDTVLLDDGRTMFAVYPQGHGTGAIVLKRSDDGGRTWSGRLPTPASWATSKETPTLYKVVKPNGTTRLLLVSGLPASPGGFKTAYSDDSGRSWSEFTHHFADAGFAGFVAHATLVRLKKADGSWDFRYMGVFHDGGFNNWKTYLTFDAAGNAVWSTPTRLLAAHDTIEKYAGLCEIEIIRSPDGRQLALLARAQNKRTNAMVAFSNDEGNTWTEPREMQGALMGERHAATYDPASGRLVITFRDIIRNSVSNTGAWVAGDWVAWVGTYDDLVNSREGQYRVRLLEDFTPSVKSGDTGYAGNVVLPDGTFVLTSYGYFDPADTSNPYIMTVRFSLKELDALNGSFDPNASYTITNRASGKVIEVAVAAPGDGGDAVQWADNGGVHQKWSIVPLGNGYHRIVNRRSGRALDVAGNSTADGADVIQWTYTGAANQQWRITRVGTHVTITNRNSGRVLDLDGTITDNGADVVQRTATGATRQQWSLS
;
A
#
# COMPACT_ATOMS: atom_id res chain seq x y z
N MET A 1 -4.45 75.66 -16.97
CA MET A 1 -5.41 75.63 -18.10
C MET A 1 -6.02 74.24 -18.11
N ASN A 2 -7.22 74.18 -17.68
CA ASN A 2 -8.40 73.61 -18.29
C ASN A 2 -8.25 72.10 -18.68
N GLY A 3 -9.07 71.17 -18.32
CA GLY A 3 -10.42 71.30 -17.79
C GLY A 3 -10.96 69.86 -17.38
N ARG A 4 -11.89 69.93 -16.52
CA ARG A 4 -12.81 68.84 -16.07
C ARG A 4 -13.52 68.17 -17.23
N TRP A 5 -13.90 66.85 -16.99
CA TRP A 5 -15.30 66.43 -17.17
C TRP A 5 -15.58 65.20 -16.27
N THR A 6 -16.54 65.43 -15.41
CA THR A 6 -17.28 64.42 -14.60
C THR A 6 -18.36 63.77 -15.47
N ALA A 7 -18.56 62.50 -15.32
CA ALA A 7 -19.86 61.87 -15.59
C ALA A 7 -20.14 60.71 -14.63
N ALA A 8 -21.05 60.95 -13.73
CA ALA A 8 -21.71 59.97 -12.92
C ALA A 8 -22.63 59.11 -13.80
N ARG A 9 -22.72 57.83 -13.58
CA ARG A 9 -23.92 57.06 -13.83
C ARG A 9 -24.16 56.08 -12.68
N ALA A 10 -25.38 56.24 -12.14
CA ALA A 10 -25.99 55.43 -11.12
C ALA A 10 -26.48 54.08 -11.69
N GLY A 11 -26.61 53.14 -10.83
CA GLY A 11 -27.72 52.22 -10.77
C GLY A 11 -27.47 50.78 -11.23
N THR A 12 -27.45 49.93 -10.42
CA THR A 12 -28.49 48.95 -10.03
C THR A 12 -27.83 47.85 -9.19
N ALA A 13 -28.24 47.78 -7.96
CA ALA A 13 -27.96 46.63 -7.07
C ALA A 13 -28.73 45.40 -7.61
N ALA A 14 -27.97 44.39 -8.05
CA ALA A 14 -28.50 43.05 -8.24
C ALA A 14 -28.09 42.22 -7.02
N THR A 15 -29.04 41.95 -6.16
CA THR A 15 -28.94 41.04 -5.04
C THR A 15 -28.72 39.61 -5.58
N VAL A 16 -27.49 39.12 -5.55
CA VAL A 16 -27.21 37.70 -5.80
C VAL A 16 -27.37 36.99 -4.47
N ALA A 17 -28.47 36.24 -4.34
CA ALA A 17 -28.70 35.29 -3.26
C ALA A 17 -27.63 34.16 -3.38
N LEU A 18 -26.68 34.17 -2.45
CA LEU A 18 -25.69 33.12 -2.29
C LEU A 18 -26.39 31.90 -1.63
N LEU A 19 -26.86 30.95 -2.43
CA LEU A 19 -27.24 29.63 -1.95
C LEU A 19 -25.97 28.90 -1.53
N LEU A 20 -25.69 28.86 -0.21
CA LEU A 20 -24.76 27.93 0.38
C LEU A 20 -25.34 26.52 0.24
N LEU A 21 -24.94 25.79 -0.79
CA LEU A 21 -24.96 24.34 -0.79
C LEU A 21 -23.85 23.86 0.14
N LEU A 22 -24.20 23.52 1.38
CA LEU A 22 -23.38 22.61 2.18
C LEU A 22 -23.36 21.26 1.46
N SER A 23 -22.39 21.04 0.58
CA SER A 23 -22.01 19.71 0.20
C SER A 23 -21.32 19.09 1.41
N LEU A 24 -22.02 18.17 2.08
CA LEU A 24 -21.40 17.19 2.97
C LEU A 24 -20.29 16.50 2.15
N LEU A 25 -19.05 16.90 2.37
CA LEU A 25 -17.90 16.11 1.98
C LEU A 25 -17.94 14.83 2.83
N VAL A 26 -18.56 13.81 2.27
CA VAL A 26 -18.29 12.43 2.68
C VAL A 26 -16.83 12.22 2.31
N PRO A 27 -15.93 11.89 3.26
CA PRO A 27 -14.58 11.54 2.89
C PRO A 27 -14.68 10.38 1.90
N ALA A 28 -14.02 10.51 0.75
CA ALA A 28 -13.95 9.44 -0.21
C ALA A 28 -13.29 8.24 0.50
N SER A 29 -14.11 7.24 0.82
CA SER A 29 -13.60 5.94 1.24
C SER A 29 -12.63 5.48 0.16
N ALA A 30 -11.43 5.05 0.55
CA ALA A 30 -10.49 4.40 -0.34
C ALA A 30 -11.29 3.40 -1.19
N GLY A 31 -11.20 3.56 -2.52
CA GLY A 31 -12.14 2.95 -3.43
C GLY A 31 -12.17 1.43 -3.29
N HIS A 32 -13.30 0.93 -2.82
CA HIS A 32 -13.64 -0.46 -3.09
C HIS A 32 -14.29 -0.47 -4.47
N ALA A 33 -13.76 -1.27 -5.39
CA ALA A 33 -14.43 -1.54 -6.65
C ALA A 33 -15.87 -2.00 -6.37
N ALA A 34 -16.81 -1.62 -7.23
CA ALA A 34 -18.21 -2.04 -7.08
C ALA A 34 -18.27 -3.55 -6.86
N ALA A 35 -19.11 -4.00 -5.92
CA ALA A 35 -19.28 -5.42 -5.67
C ALA A 35 -19.80 -6.12 -6.93
N ALA A 36 -19.07 -7.09 -7.44
CA ALA A 36 -19.48 -7.87 -8.61
C ALA A 36 -20.69 -8.74 -8.29
N THR A 37 -21.68 -8.74 -9.19
CA THR A 37 -22.83 -9.67 -9.14
C THR A 37 -22.34 -11.12 -9.31
N LEU A 38 -21.39 -11.33 -10.22
CA LEU A 38 -20.64 -12.59 -10.39
C LEU A 38 -19.15 -12.29 -10.36
N ASN A 39 -18.40 -13.06 -9.60
CA ASN A 39 -16.94 -12.94 -9.48
C ASN A 39 -16.29 -14.32 -9.59
N TYR A 40 -15.73 -14.61 -10.75
CA TYR A 40 -15.03 -15.87 -11.01
C TYR A 40 -13.52 -15.62 -11.01
N ALA A 41 -12.83 -16.09 -9.98
CA ALA A 41 -11.37 -16.24 -10.00
C ALA A 41 -11.06 -17.48 -10.85
N VAL A 42 -10.68 -17.28 -12.11
CA VAL A 42 -10.49 -18.36 -13.08
C VAL A 42 -9.13 -19.00 -12.94
N ASN A 43 -8.06 -18.19 -12.95
CA ASN A 43 -6.66 -18.57 -12.73
C ASN A 43 -6.23 -19.86 -13.47
N GLN A 44 -6.59 -19.99 -14.73
CA GLN A 44 -6.26 -21.18 -15.53
C GLN A 44 -5.99 -20.89 -16.99
N SER A 45 -5.29 -21.83 -17.64
CA SER A 45 -5.03 -21.85 -19.08
C SER A 45 -6.13 -22.58 -19.84
N PHE A 46 -6.45 -22.07 -21.03
CA PHE A 46 -7.42 -22.61 -21.98
C PHE A 46 -6.69 -23.05 -23.24
N ASN A 47 -6.98 -24.25 -23.70
CA ASN A 47 -6.25 -24.89 -24.82
C ASN A 47 -6.80 -24.62 -26.23
N GLY A 48 -7.84 -23.79 -26.33
CA GLY A 48 -8.46 -23.44 -27.60
C GLY A 48 -9.38 -24.49 -28.22
N SER A 49 -9.69 -25.59 -27.51
CA SER A 49 -10.52 -26.68 -28.06
C SER A 49 -11.46 -27.33 -27.06
N SER A 50 -11.02 -27.67 -25.85
CA SER A 50 -11.79 -28.48 -24.90
C SER A 50 -11.88 -27.88 -23.49
N THR A 51 -11.00 -26.95 -23.14
CA THR A 51 -11.02 -26.30 -21.82
C THR A 51 -12.07 -25.18 -21.81
N PHE A 52 -13.03 -25.28 -20.89
CA PHE A 52 -14.05 -24.26 -20.65
C PHE A 52 -14.64 -24.42 -19.26
N LEU A 53 -15.39 -23.42 -18.78
CA LEU A 53 -16.17 -23.49 -17.55
C LEU A 53 -17.64 -23.22 -17.89
N ASP A 54 -18.52 -24.16 -17.54
CA ASP A 54 -19.97 -23.98 -17.60
C ASP A 54 -20.44 -23.20 -16.36
N ARG A 55 -21.11 -22.08 -16.60
CA ARG A 55 -21.67 -21.17 -15.58
C ARG A 55 -23.17 -20.96 -15.74
N SER A 56 -23.84 -21.83 -16.48
CA SER A 56 -25.28 -21.74 -16.76
C SER A 56 -26.13 -21.77 -15.47
N ALA A 57 -25.67 -22.44 -14.40
CA ALA A 57 -26.35 -22.43 -13.11
C ALA A 57 -26.43 -21.02 -12.47
N ASP A 58 -25.54 -20.11 -12.79
CA ASP A 58 -25.51 -18.73 -12.27
C ASP A 58 -26.30 -17.74 -13.13
N LEU A 59 -26.86 -18.17 -14.27
CA LEU A 59 -27.49 -17.31 -15.26
C LEU A 59 -28.65 -16.50 -14.68
N SER A 60 -29.45 -17.06 -13.77
CA SER A 60 -30.55 -16.36 -13.11
C SER A 60 -30.15 -15.09 -12.36
N ARG A 61 -28.88 -14.98 -11.99
CA ARG A 61 -28.34 -13.82 -11.26
C ARG A 61 -28.07 -12.63 -12.18
N VAL A 62 -27.95 -12.84 -13.48
CA VAL A 62 -27.59 -11.81 -14.47
C VAL A 62 -28.59 -11.65 -15.60
N ALA A 63 -29.43 -12.64 -15.88
CA ALA A 63 -30.35 -12.65 -17.03
C ALA A 63 -31.33 -11.43 -17.09
N THR A 64 -31.64 -10.80 -15.97
CA THR A 64 -32.50 -9.64 -15.88
C THR A 64 -31.78 -8.29 -15.93
N LEU A 65 -30.45 -8.29 -16.07
CA LEU A 65 -29.66 -7.07 -16.10
C LEU A 65 -29.87 -6.31 -17.41
N THR A 66 -30.39 -5.09 -17.32
CA THR A 66 -30.58 -4.14 -18.44
C THR A 66 -29.38 -3.21 -18.61
N GLN A 67 -28.53 -3.11 -17.62
CA GLN A 67 -27.29 -2.35 -17.61
C GLN A 67 -26.24 -3.11 -16.78
N GLY A 68 -24.97 -2.73 -16.90
CA GLY A 68 -23.92 -3.37 -16.11
C GLY A 68 -22.56 -3.28 -16.73
N ALA A 69 -21.68 -4.19 -16.31
CA ALA A 69 -20.35 -4.33 -16.91
C ALA A 69 -19.89 -5.78 -16.90
N ILE A 70 -18.99 -6.10 -17.82
CA ILE A 70 -18.24 -7.35 -17.85
C ILE A 70 -16.75 -6.99 -17.87
N ALA A 71 -15.98 -7.48 -16.90
CA ALA A 71 -14.54 -7.30 -16.84
C ALA A 71 -13.85 -8.65 -16.95
N VAL A 72 -12.85 -8.73 -17.82
CA VAL A 72 -12.05 -9.94 -18.09
C VAL A 72 -10.58 -9.56 -18.08
N ARG A 73 -9.77 -10.32 -17.37
CA ARG A 73 -8.32 -10.23 -17.44
C ARG A 73 -7.79 -11.47 -18.14
N PHE A 74 -7.08 -11.24 -19.22
CA PHE A 74 -6.65 -12.30 -20.14
C PHE A 74 -5.23 -12.11 -20.66
N ARG A 75 -4.62 -13.22 -21.10
CA ARG A 75 -3.35 -13.25 -21.81
C ARG A 75 -3.45 -14.28 -22.93
N SER A 76 -3.00 -13.94 -24.13
CA SER A 76 -3.03 -14.86 -25.30
C SER A 76 -1.92 -14.54 -26.29
N THR A 77 -1.48 -15.55 -27.03
CA THR A 77 -0.66 -15.41 -28.25
C THR A 77 -1.41 -15.91 -29.49
N SER A 78 -2.70 -16.25 -29.36
CA SER A 78 -3.50 -16.81 -30.45
C SER A 78 -3.88 -15.74 -31.46
N THR A 79 -3.61 -16.03 -32.76
CA THR A 79 -4.04 -15.20 -33.88
C THR A 79 -5.39 -15.65 -34.48
N ALA A 80 -6.00 -16.69 -33.92
CA ALA A 80 -7.25 -17.24 -34.42
C ALA A 80 -8.43 -16.27 -34.17
N VAL A 81 -9.37 -16.26 -35.07
CA VAL A 81 -10.61 -15.45 -34.94
C VAL A 81 -11.58 -16.07 -33.93
N ALA A 82 -12.47 -15.23 -33.38
CA ALA A 82 -13.59 -15.60 -32.54
C ALA A 82 -13.18 -16.54 -31.35
N LYS A 83 -12.46 -15.98 -30.37
CA LYS A 83 -12.03 -16.68 -29.14
C LYS A 83 -12.75 -16.09 -27.93
N SER A 84 -13.83 -16.74 -27.47
CA SER A 84 -14.70 -16.18 -26.42
C SER A 84 -14.09 -16.30 -25.04
N PHE A 85 -13.90 -15.17 -24.36
CA PHE A 85 -13.60 -15.12 -22.94
C PHE A 85 -14.81 -15.52 -22.10
N PHE A 86 -15.97 -14.93 -22.48
CA PHE A 86 -17.23 -15.07 -21.78
C PHE A 86 -18.40 -14.96 -22.77
N SER A 87 -19.38 -15.83 -22.63
CA SER A 87 -20.61 -15.78 -23.43
C SER A 87 -21.83 -16.16 -22.61
N ALA A 88 -22.99 -15.64 -23.04
CA ALA A 88 -24.31 -16.09 -22.64
C ALA A 88 -25.20 -16.15 -23.86
N SER A 89 -25.94 -17.25 -24.08
CA SER A 89 -26.71 -17.45 -25.31
C SER A 89 -27.98 -18.29 -25.10
N HIS A 90 -28.83 -18.24 -26.11
CA HIS A 90 -29.89 -19.22 -26.31
C HIS A 90 -29.30 -20.40 -27.12
N THR A 91 -29.15 -21.56 -26.49
CA THR A 91 -28.42 -22.71 -27.07
C THR A 91 -29.13 -23.38 -28.25
N ALA A 92 -30.42 -23.12 -28.42
CA ALA A 92 -31.20 -23.65 -29.53
C ALA A 92 -31.34 -22.66 -30.70
N ASP A 93 -30.72 -21.48 -30.61
CA ASP A 93 -30.78 -20.41 -31.63
C ASP A 93 -29.37 -19.94 -31.98
N GLU A 94 -29.06 -19.84 -33.27
CA GLU A 94 -27.74 -19.34 -33.77
C GLU A 94 -27.64 -17.80 -33.65
N SER A 95 -28.69 -17.10 -33.34
CA SER A 95 -28.84 -15.69 -33.58
C SER A 95 -29.12 -14.84 -32.31
N SER A 96 -29.12 -15.45 -31.11
CA SER A 96 -29.37 -14.75 -29.85
C SER A 96 -28.27 -15.05 -28.84
N ASN A 97 -27.31 -14.13 -28.75
CA ASN A 97 -26.17 -14.26 -27.83
C ASN A 97 -25.59 -12.91 -27.39
N LEU A 98 -24.88 -12.96 -26.28
CA LEU A 98 -23.92 -11.96 -25.82
C LEU A 98 -22.54 -12.64 -25.78
N SER A 99 -21.57 -12.11 -26.50
CA SER A 99 -20.21 -12.67 -26.50
C SER A 99 -19.15 -11.58 -26.35
N PHE A 100 -18.22 -11.81 -25.44
CA PHE A 100 -17.04 -11.00 -25.21
C PHE A 100 -15.80 -11.83 -25.52
N SER A 101 -14.99 -11.43 -26.48
CA SER A 101 -14.01 -12.32 -27.13
C SER A 101 -12.75 -11.61 -27.61
N LEU A 102 -11.73 -12.42 -27.96
CA LEU A 102 -10.57 -12.01 -28.75
C LEU A 102 -10.77 -12.47 -30.20
N ASN A 103 -10.72 -11.55 -31.16
CA ASN A 103 -10.95 -11.81 -32.55
C ASN A 103 -9.76 -11.31 -33.38
N GLY A 104 -8.92 -12.24 -33.84
CA GLY A 104 -7.72 -11.90 -34.64
C GLY A 104 -6.75 -10.95 -33.92
N GLY A 105 -6.69 -11.01 -32.56
CA GLY A 105 -5.87 -10.14 -31.76
C GLY A 105 -6.55 -8.85 -31.30
N ALA A 106 -7.77 -8.56 -31.73
CA ALA A 106 -8.57 -7.44 -31.22
C ALA A 106 -9.59 -7.91 -30.18
N VAL A 107 -9.81 -7.14 -29.11
CA VAL A 107 -10.92 -7.38 -28.18
C VAL A 107 -12.23 -7.00 -28.87
N TYR A 108 -13.19 -7.89 -28.83
CA TYR A 108 -14.44 -7.81 -29.57
C TYR A 108 -15.63 -8.12 -28.68
N PHE A 109 -16.71 -7.36 -28.86
CA PHE A 109 -17.97 -7.59 -28.18
C PHE A 109 -19.12 -7.60 -29.19
N GLU A 110 -20.05 -8.52 -29.00
CA GLU A 110 -21.33 -8.54 -29.69
C GLU A 110 -22.50 -8.86 -28.76
N ASN A 111 -23.62 -8.25 -29.04
CA ASN A 111 -24.95 -8.64 -28.55
C ASN A 111 -25.85 -8.78 -29.78
N ARG A 112 -26.35 -10.00 -30.00
CA ARG A 112 -27.23 -10.35 -31.14
C ARG A 112 -28.58 -10.73 -30.61
N GLU A 113 -29.62 -10.34 -31.38
CA GLU A 113 -30.99 -10.68 -31.12
C GLU A 113 -31.69 -10.97 -32.45
N ASN A 114 -32.29 -12.15 -32.57
CA ASN A 114 -33.02 -12.57 -33.82
C ASN A 114 -32.17 -12.39 -35.10
N GLY A 115 -30.88 -12.72 -35.05
CA GLY A 115 -29.94 -12.61 -36.17
C GLY A 115 -29.37 -11.23 -36.45
N ALA A 116 -29.89 -10.19 -35.81
CA ALA A 116 -29.40 -8.82 -35.95
C ALA A 116 -28.38 -8.47 -34.88
N TYR A 117 -27.31 -7.76 -35.23
CA TYR A 117 -26.39 -7.18 -34.27
C TYR A 117 -27.04 -5.96 -33.62
N ALA A 118 -27.44 -6.09 -32.36
CA ALA A 118 -27.89 -4.98 -31.54
C ALA A 118 -26.70 -4.12 -31.03
N THR A 119 -25.56 -4.76 -30.84
CA THR A 119 -24.28 -4.13 -30.53
C THR A 119 -23.16 -4.95 -31.18
N GLN A 120 -22.24 -4.29 -31.85
CA GLN A 120 -21.02 -4.91 -32.40
C GLN A 120 -19.87 -3.92 -32.24
N MET A 121 -18.79 -4.30 -31.57
CA MET A 121 -17.71 -3.41 -31.24
C MET A 121 -16.36 -4.13 -31.32
N THR A 122 -15.38 -3.43 -31.88
CA THR A 122 -13.98 -3.89 -31.93
C THR A 122 -13.09 -2.82 -31.27
N ALA A 123 -12.29 -3.21 -30.31
CA ALA A 123 -11.34 -2.31 -29.67
C ALA A 123 -10.23 -1.88 -30.62
N THR A 124 -9.95 -0.59 -30.67
CA THR A 124 -8.78 -0.03 -31.38
C THR A 124 -7.51 -0.16 -30.52
N GLY A 125 -6.34 0.01 -31.13
CA GLY A 125 -5.05 0.10 -30.42
C GLY A 125 -4.38 -1.23 -30.08
N GLY A 126 -4.92 -2.37 -30.61
CA GLY A 126 -4.26 -3.68 -30.52
C GLY A 126 -3.05 -3.83 -31.46
N PRO A 127 -2.48 -5.05 -31.62
CA PRO A 127 -3.07 -6.31 -31.15
C PRO A 127 -2.89 -6.58 -29.66
N TYR A 128 -3.85 -7.30 -29.04
CA TYR A 128 -3.87 -7.70 -27.63
C TYR A 128 -3.60 -9.21 -27.44
N ASN A 129 -3.01 -9.85 -28.44
CA ASN A 129 -2.54 -11.23 -28.39
C ASN A 129 -1.01 -11.31 -28.41
N ASP A 130 -0.36 -10.39 -27.74
CA ASP A 130 1.09 -10.19 -27.65
C ASP A 130 1.76 -11.01 -26.54
N GLY A 131 1.00 -11.83 -25.80
CA GLY A 131 1.49 -12.67 -24.72
C GLY A 131 1.60 -11.98 -23.36
N VAL A 132 1.18 -10.72 -23.26
CA VAL A 132 1.09 -10.03 -21.95
C VAL A 132 -0.34 -10.00 -21.41
N TRP A 133 -0.48 -9.69 -20.13
CA TRP A 133 -1.80 -9.57 -19.51
C TRP A 133 -2.49 -8.28 -19.89
N HIS A 134 -3.74 -8.39 -20.35
CA HIS A 134 -4.64 -7.30 -20.64
C HIS A 134 -5.90 -7.37 -19.80
N THR A 135 -6.50 -6.21 -19.48
CA THR A 135 -7.80 -6.12 -18.83
C THR A 135 -8.79 -5.47 -19.80
N ALA A 136 -9.78 -6.25 -20.25
CA ALA A 136 -10.87 -5.76 -21.08
C ALA A 136 -12.12 -5.54 -20.24
N ILE A 137 -12.74 -4.37 -20.35
CA ILE A 137 -13.94 -4.00 -19.59
C ILE A 137 -14.98 -3.44 -20.56
N LEU A 138 -16.11 -4.12 -20.63
CA LEU A 138 -17.31 -3.64 -21.28
C LEU A 138 -18.21 -2.99 -20.23
N THR A 139 -18.74 -1.79 -20.50
CA THR A 139 -19.79 -1.17 -19.67
C THR A 139 -20.99 -0.83 -20.53
N VAL A 140 -22.19 -1.10 -20.01
CA VAL A 140 -23.49 -0.79 -20.63
C VAL A 140 -24.30 0.05 -19.66
N GLY A 141 -24.67 1.26 -20.06
CA GLY A 141 -25.41 2.20 -19.25
C GLY A 141 -26.29 3.13 -20.11
N THR A 142 -26.88 4.16 -19.49
CA THR A 142 -27.77 5.12 -20.16
C THR A 142 -27.12 5.87 -21.32
N GLU A 143 -25.80 5.98 -21.33
CA GLU A 143 -25.03 6.65 -22.40
C GLU A 143 -24.55 5.68 -23.48
N GLY A 144 -25.04 4.44 -23.51
CA GLY A 144 -24.64 3.40 -24.46
C GLY A 144 -23.64 2.41 -23.90
N THR A 145 -22.97 1.71 -24.81
CA THR A 145 -21.95 0.69 -24.52
C THR A 145 -20.54 1.26 -24.76
N ARG A 146 -19.65 1.01 -23.83
CA ARG A 146 -18.24 1.44 -23.90
C ARG A 146 -17.34 0.24 -23.68
N LEU A 147 -16.27 0.14 -24.47
CA LEU A 147 -15.25 -0.90 -24.37
C LEU A 147 -13.92 -0.27 -24.03
N HIS A 148 -13.36 -0.66 -22.90
CA HIS A 148 -12.04 -0.24 -22.44
C HIS A 148 -11.09 -1.44 -22.50
N VAL A 149 -9.83 -1.18 -22.88
CA VAL A 149 -8.74 -2.14 -22.73
C VAL A 149 -7.57 -1.42 -22.04
N ASP A 150 -7.08 -2.02 -20.96
CA ASP A 150 -6.02 -1.48 -20.12
C ASP A 150 -6.34 -0.05 -19.64
N GLY A 151 -7.58 0.17 -19.20
CA GLY A 151 -8.10 1.44 -18.71
C GLY A 151 -8.38 2.51 -19.77
N VAL A 152 -8.02 2.26 -21.03
CA VAL A 152 -8.22 3.22 -22.13
C VAL A 152 -9.50 2.89 -22.89
N LEU A 153 -10.37 3.90 -23.09
CA LEU A 153 -11.56 3.76 -23.93
C LEU A 153 -11.15 3.49 -25.39
N ARG A 154 -11.54 2.33 -25.92
CA ARG A 154 -11.15 1.84 -27.26
C ARG A 154 -12.28 1.81 -28.27
N ALA A 155 -13.52 1.70 -27.82
CA ALA A 155 -14.70 1.77 -28.69
C ALA A 155 -15.93 2.23 -27.91
N THR A 156 -16.91 2.82 -28.63
CA THR A 156 -18.22 3.22 -28.11
C THR A 156 -19.32 2.80 -29.06
N HIS A 157 -20.50 2.51 -28.53
CA HIS A 157 -21.68 2.18 -29.33
C HIS A 157 -22.95 2.74 -28.63
N PRO A 158 -23.93 3.30 -29.35
CA PRO A 158 -25.11 3.92 -28.71
C PRO A 158 -26.10 2.90 -28.10
N SER A 159 -25.95 1.62 -28.37
CA SER A 159 -26.82 0.57 -27.82
C SER A 159 -26.68 0.48 -26.30
N THR A 160 -27.81 0.32 -25.61
CA THR A 160 -27.93 0.09 -24.17
C THR A 160 -28.32 -1.35 -23.84
N ARG A 161 -28.22 -2.27 -24.80
CA ARG A 161 -28.66 -3.66 -24.64
C ARG A 161 -27.63 -4.49 -23.86
N PHE A 162 -28.15 -5.26 -22.91
CA PHE A 162 -27.34 -6.13 -22.07
C PHE A 162 -28.00 -7.51 -21.93
N PHE A 163 -27.80 -8.26 -20.86
CA PHE A 163 -28.32 -9.62 -20.68
C PHE A 163 -29.86 -9.73 -20.87
N ALA A 164 -30.64 -8.84 -20.27
CA ALA A 164 -32.10 -8.86 -20.34
C ALA A 164 -32.64 -8.68 -21.78
N ASN A 165 -31.82 -8.26 -22.69
CA ASN A 165 -32.19 -8.05 -24.10
C ASN A 165 -31.77 -9.22 -25.01
N VAL A 166 -31.16 -10.28 -24.47
CA VAL A 166 -30.91 -11.52 -25.21
C VAL A 166 -32.05 -12.47 -24.97
N ARG A 167 -32.73 -12.85 -26.03
CA ARG A 167 -33.93 -13.68 -26.00
C ARG A 167 -33.64 -15.07 -25.44
N ASP A 168 -34.48 -15.55 -24.52
CA ASP A 168 -34.52 -16.92 -24.02
C ASP A 168 -33.17 -17.50 -23.58
N LEU A 169 -32.35 -16.65 -22.92
CA LEU A 169 -31.05 -17.06 -22.38
C LEU A 169 -31.15 -18.32 -21.52
N ASN A 170 -30.41 -19.36 -21.86
CA ASN A 170 -30.44 -20.64 -21.15
C ASN A 170 -29.03 -21.25 -20.90
N GLY A 171 -27.97 -20.57 -21.35
CA GLY A 171 -26.60 -21.00 -21.10
C GLY A 171 -25.60 -19.84 -20.92
N MET A 172 -24.53 -20.10 -20.16
CA MET A 172 -23.46 -19.15 -19.88
C MET A 172 -22.13 -19.86 -19.68
N TRP A 173 -21.05 -19.39 -20.34
CA TRP A 173 -19.74 -20.05 -20.33
C TRP A 173 -18.59 -19.07 -20.23
N ILE A 174 -17.47 -19.59 -19.70
CA ILE A 174 -16.17 -18.98 -19.75
C ILE A 174 -15.29 -19.86 -20.65
N GLY A 175 -14.60 -19.24 -21.63
CA GLY A 175 -13.67 -19.91 -22.52
C GLY A 175 -14.30 -20.58 -23.73
N ARG A 176 -15.58 -20.38 -24.02
CA ARG A 176 -16.26 -20.79 -25.27
C ARG A 176 -17.57 -20.06 -25.49
N ASN A 177 -18.18 -20.20 -26.68
CA ASN A 177 -19.58 -19.92 -26.94
C ASN A 177 -20.34 -21.25 -27.25
N VAL A 178 -21.64 -21.28 -26.98
CA VAL A 178 -22.53 -22.39 -27.36
C VAL A 178 -23.83 -21.81 -27.93
N ASP A 179 -24.22 -22.29 -29.12
CA ASP A 179 -25.46 -21.96 -29.79
C ASP A 179 -26.01 -23.20 -30.49
N ALA A 180 -26.97 -23.05 -31.43
CA ALA A 180 -27.57 -24.16 -32.15
C ALA A 180 -26.58 -24.97 -33.01
N GLN A 181 -25.44 -24.42 -33.38
CA GLN A 181 -24.35 -25.13 -34.06
C GLN A 181 -23.46 -25.92 -33.09
N GLY A 182 -23.70 -25.83 -31.81
CA GLY A 182 -22.95 -26.48 -30.73
C GLY A 182 -21.87 -25.57 -30.12
N ALA A 183 -20.89 -26.20 -29.46
CA ALA A 183 -19.80 -25.49 -28.81
C ALA A 183 -18.76 -24.98 -29.83
N GLN A 184 -18.49 -23.70 -29.78
CA GLN A 184 -17.53 -23.01 -30.66
C GLN A 184 -16.77 -21.90 -29.96
N TRP A 185 -15.89 -21.21 -30.69
CA TRP A 185 -15.10 -20.06 -30.22
C TRP A 185 -14.28 -20.35 -28.97
N HIS A 186 -13.72 -21.55 -28.87
CA HIS A 186 -12.91 -21.94 -27.73
C HIS A 186 -11.72 -21.01 -27.55
N TYR A 187 -11.60 -20.42 -26.36
CA TYR A 187 -10.50 -19.53 -26.01
C TYR A 187 -9.17 -20.29 -25.92
N SER A 188 -8.09 -19.63 -26.34
CA SER A 188 -6.73 -20.13 -26.25
C SER A 188 -5.86 -19.08 -25.58
N GLY A 189 -5.36 -19.36 -24.38
CA GLY A 189 -4.59 -18.45 -23.54
C GLY A 189 -4.97 -18.59 -22.07
N ASP A 190 -4.58 -17.63 -21.27
CA ASP A 190 -4.84 -17.63 -19.83
C ASP A 190 -5.94 -16.63 -19.47
N LEU A 191 -6.80 -16.98 -18.52
CA LEU A 191 -7.75 -16.08 -17.87
C LEU A 191 -7.47 -16.04 -16.38
N ASP A 192 -7.33 -14.83 -15.84
CA ASP A 192 -7.17 -14.58 -14.41
C ASP A 192 -8.55 -14.49 -13.73
N TYR A 193 -9.42 -13.61 -14.23
CA TYR A 193 -10.79 -13.49 -13.75
C TYR A 193 -11.80 -13.16 -14.85
N VAL A 194 -13.06 -13.48 -14.57
CA VAL A 194 -14.24 -12.93 -15.24
C VAL A 194 -15.22 -12.42 -14.20
N ARG A 195 -15.60 -11.14 -14.30
CA ARG A 195 -16.52 -10.50 -13.36
C ARG A 195 -17.69 -9.86 -14.11
N VAL A 196 -18.91 -9.96 -13.54
CA VAL A 196 -20.12 -9.30 -14.07
C VAL A 196 -20.69 -8.39 -12.98
N TYR A 197 -21.02 -7.16 -13.34
CA TYR A 197 -21.55 -6.13 -12.45
C TYR A 197 -22.99 -5.77 -12.86
N GLY A 198 -23.85 -5.52 -11.89
CA GLY A 198 -25.23 -5.11 -12.12
C GLY A 198 -25.41 -3.62 -12.43
N THR A 199 -24.33 -2.84 -12.38
CA THR A 199 -24.29 -1.41 -12.69
C THR A 199 -23.17 -1.13 -13.68
N ALA A 200 -23.36 -0.10 -14.54
CA ALA A 200 -22.25 0.40 -15.35
C ALA A 200 -21.13 0.94 -14.43
N LEU A 201 -19.90 0.55 -14.73
CA LEU A 201 -18.74 0.98 -13.95
C LEU A 201 -18.36 2.42 -14.28
N THR A 202 -18.02 3.18 -13.27
CA THR A 202 -17.45 4.52 -13.39
C THR A 202 -16.03 4.44 -13.97
N ALA A 203 -15.52 5.54 -14.51
CA ALA A 203 -14.14 5.62 -14.99
C ALA A 203 -13.13 5.19 -13.93
N GLY A 204 -13.50 5.38 -12.68
CA GLY A 204 -12.71 5.03 -11.55
C GLY A 204 -12.66 3.56 -11.24
N GLU A 205 -13.79 2.93 -11.18
CA GLU A 205 -13.87 1.48 -10.97
C GLU A 205 -13.21 0.72 -12.13
N ILE A 206 -13.31 1.24 -13.36
CA ILE A 206 -12.58 0.72 -14.53
C ILE A 206 -11.07 0.79 -14.30
N SER A 207 -10.60 1.91 -13.80
CA SER A 207 -9.20 2.13 -13.49
C SER A 207 -8.71 1.19 -12.37
N ASP A 208 -9.49 1.06 -11.30
CA ASP A 208 -9.19 0.19 -10.16
C ASP A 208 -9.07 -1.29 -10.59
N LEU A 209 -10.01 -1.76 -11.43
CA LEU A 209 -9.97 -3.11 -11.99
C LEU A 209 -8.76 -3.32 -12.92
N THR A 210 -8.44 -2.33 -13.74
CA THR A 210 -7.29 -2.40 -14.65
C THR A 210 -5.98 -2.54 -13.88
N MET A 211 -5.86 -1.81 -12.78
CA MET A 211 -4.65 -1.78 -11.97
C MET A 211 -4.65 -2.82 -10.85
N ARG A 212 -5.73 -3.61 -10.69
CA ARG A 212 -5.88 -4.62 -9.63
C ARG A 212 -5.64 -4.08 -8.22
N ILE A 213 -6.13 -2.88 -7.93
CA ILE A 213 -6.03 -2.26 -6.60
C ILE A 213 -7.18 -2.66 -5.67
N ASP A 214 -8.04 -3.56 -6.09
CA ASP A 214 -9.09 -4.15 -5.27
C ASP A 214 -8.46 -5.06 -4.18
N TYR A 215 -8.77 -4.78 -2.94
CA TYR A 215 -8.38 -5.58 -1.79
C TYR A 215 -9.46 -5.55 -0.72
N THR A 216 -9.48 -6.58 0.14
CA THR A 216 -10.51 -6.76 1.19
C THR A 216 -9.95 -6.61 2.60
N ILE A 217 -8.63 -6.53 2.75
CA ILE A 217 -7.99 -6.40 4.06
C ILE A 217 -8.29 -5.03 4.70
N PRO A 218 -8.29 -4.96 6.05
CA PRO A 218 -8.52 -3.70 6.76
C PRO A 218 -7.53 -2.60 6.36
N PHE A 219 -8.03 -1.36 6.39
CA PHE A 219 -7.23 -0.16 6.21
C PHE A 219 -7.19 0.64 7.50
N LEU A 220 -5.99 0.82 8.07
CA LEU A 220 -5.73 1.64 9.24
C LEU A 220 -5.26 3.02 8.79
N ASP A 221 -5.73 4.08 9.43
CA ASP A 221 -5.29 5.43 9.16
C ASP A 221 -4.57 6.01 10.38
N LEU A 222 -3.29 6.35 10.22
CA LEU A 222 -2.45 6.98 11.25
C LEU A 222 -2.13 8.44 10.94
N SER A 223 -2.62 8.98 9.81
CA SER A 223 -2.21 10.31 9.32
C SER A 223 -2.52 11.43 10.32
N ASP A 224 -3.56 11.27 11.16
CA ASP A 224 -3.93 12.23 12.21
C ASP A 224 -3.28 11.94 13.57
N ASP A 225 -2.51 10.84 13.71
CA ASP A 225 -1.87 10.50 15.00
C ASP A 225 -0.50 11.15 15.14
N THR A 226 -0.50 12.44 15.44
CA THR A 226 0.72 13.25 15.56
C THR A 226 1.70 12.74 16.63
N ARG A 227 1.27 11.89 17.58
CA ARG A 227 2.17 11.27 18.59
C ARG A 227 3.19 10.33 17.95
N ARG A 228 2.90 9.82 16.76
CA ARG A 228 3.76 8.92 15.98
C ARG A 228 4.66 9.65 15.02
N GLN A 229 4.42 10.93 14.82
CA GLN A 229 5.08 11.76 13.81
C GLN A 229 6.24 12.54 14.42
N VAL A 230 7.38 12.51 13.75
CA VAL A 230 8.57 13.28 14.13
C VAL A 230 9.02 14.08 12.93
N LEU A 231 9.05 15.40 13.06
CA LEU A 231 9.63 16.25 12.02
C LEU A 231 11.14 16.02 11.96
N THR A 232 11.59 15.43 10.84
CA THR A 232 13.02 15.18 10.63
C THR A 232 13.73 16.41 10.10
N ASP A 233 13.20 17.04 9.04
CA ASP A 233 13.70 18.31 8.53
C ASP A 233 12.64 19.03 7.67
N ARG A 234 12.57 20.35 7.82
CA ARG A 234 11.76 21.26 6.98
C ARG A 234 12.47 22.57 6.84
N GLN A 235 12.55 23.10 5.63
CA GLN A 235 13.11 24.41 5.37
C GLN A 235 12.20 25.18 4.40
N ALA A 236 11.81 26.38 4.78
CA ALA A 236 10.98 27.23 3.93
C ALA A 236 11.67 27.50 2.58
N GLY A 237 10.93 27.38 1.49
CA GLY A 237 11.42 27.61 0.14
C GLY A 237 12.37 26.52 -0.40
N GLN A 238 12.57 25.43 0.31
CA GLN A 238 13.47 24.35 -0.08
C GLN A 238 12.71 23.04 -0.24
N TYR A 239 12.80 22.43 -1.43
CA TYR A 239 12.41 21.03 -1.63
C TYR A 239 13.37 20.13 -0.87
N LEU A 240 12.83 19.25 0.00
CA LEU A 240 13.55 18.16 0.64
C LEU A 240 12.81 16.84 0.33
N GLY A 241 13.51 15.88 -0.25
CA GLY A 241 12.86 14.64 -0.65
C GLY A 241 13.80 13.44 -0.75
N HIS A 242 13.23 12.27 -1.01
CA HIS A 242 13.95 11.03 -1.24
C HIS A 242 14.92 10.64 -0.10
N PRO A 243 14.46 10.61 1.18
CA PRO A 243 15.34 10.24 2.28
C PRO A 243 15.63 8.75 2.28
N ASP A 244 16.82 8.40 2.80
CA ASP A 244 17.14 7.07 3.24
C ASP A 244 17.77 7.10 4.63
N THR A 245 17.64 6.00 5.39
CA THR A 245 18.08 5.90 6.77
C THR A 245 18.80 4.61 7.05
N VAL A 246 19.75 4.67 7.99
CA VAL A 246 20.47 3.49 8.48
C VAL A 246 20.54 3.48 10.00
N LEU A 247 20.37 2.30 10.62
CA LEU A 247 20.55 2.07 12.05
C LEU A 247 21.93 1.48 12.32
N LEU A 248 22.65 2.02 13.29
CA LEU A 248 23.93 1.49 13.73
C LEU A 248 23.76 0.23 14.61
N ASP A 249 24.87 -0.46 14.87
CA ASP A 249 24.87 -1.71 15.64
C ASP A 249 24.55 -1.52 17.14
N ASP A 250 24.54 -0.28 17.64
CA ASP A 250 24.08 0.05 18.99
C ASP A 250 22.54 -0.01 19.16
N GLY A 251 21.82 -0.23 18.05
CA GLY A 251 20.37 -0.38 18.04
C GLY A 251 19.58 0.89 18.31
N ARG A 252 20.20 2.08 18.29
CA ARG A 252 19.51 3.35 18.56
C ARG A 252 20.03 4.54 17.76
N THR A 253 21.33 4.58 17.43
CA THR A 253 21.91 5.66 16.62
C THR A 253 21.53 5.46 15.16
N MET A 254 20.99 6.50 14.55
CA MET A 254 20.54 6.49 13.15
C MET A 254 21.15 7.65 12.39
N PHE A 255 21.36 7.45 11.09
CA PHE A 255 21.63 8.52 10.13
C PHE A 255 20.52 8.60 9.10
N ALA A 256 20.23 9.82 8.65
CA ALA A 256 19.35 10.10 7.52
C ALA A 256 20.11 10.93 6.49
N VAL A 257 19.93 10.59 5.21
CA VAL A 257 20.46 11.35 4.06
C VAL A 257 19.33 11.66 3.09
N TYR A 258 19.38 12.82 2.46
CA TYR A 258 18.45 13.25 1.40
C TYR A 258 19.04 14.43 0.63
N PRO A 259 18.65 14.63 -0.65
CA PRO A 259 19.11 15.78 -1.42
C PRO A 259 18.31 17.03 -1.12
N GLN A 260 18.91 18.20 -1.39
CA GLN A 260 18.25 19.51 -1.36
C GLN A 260 17.58 19.83 -2.71
N GLY A 261 16.73 18.91 -3.18
CA GLY A 261 16.02 19.00 -4.44
C GLY A 261 15.36 17.67 -4.80
N HIS A 262 14.61 17.62 -5.88
CA HIS A 262 13.96 16.39 -6.35
C HIS A 262 15.02 15.44 -6.93
N GLY A 263 15.45 14.45 -6.14
CA GLY A 263 16.49 13.46 -6.50
C GLY A 263 17.91 14.03 -6.61
N THR A 264 18.12 15.32 -6.66
CA THR A 264 19.38 15.96 -6.98
C THR A 264 19.68 17.13 -6.04
N GLY A 265 20.94 17.55 -5.95
CA GLY A 265 21.39 18.65 -5.11
C GLY A 265 22.34 18.21 -3.99
N ALA A 266 22.78 19.16 -3.17
CA ALA A 266 23.65 18.86 -2.05
C ALA A 266 22.98 17.88 -1.08
N ILE A 267 23.74 16.86 -0.67
CA ILE A 267 23.22 15.87 0.28
C ILE A 267 23.25 16.44 1.69
N VAL A 268 22.12 16.37 2.37
CA VAL A 268 22.01 16.62 3.81
C VAL A 268 22.28 15.33 4.57
N LEU A 269 23.00 15.44 5.68
CA LEU A 269 23.20 14.38 6.65
C LEU A 269 22.66 14.82 8.01
N LYS A 270 21.82 13.98 8.62
CA LYS A 270 21.34 14.18 10.00
C LYS A 270 21.55 12.92 10.82
N ARG A 271 21.56 13.09 12.13
CA ARG A 271 21.77 12.01 13.11
C ARG A 271 20.67 12.04 14.18
N SER A 272 20.25 10.88 14.59
CA SER A 272 19.44 10.66 15.79
C SER A 272 20.21 9.74 16.74
N ASP A 273 20.19 10.05 18.03
CA ASP A 273 20.83 9.25 19.09
C ASP A 273 19.79 8.52 19.97
N ASP A 274 18.52 8.59 19.62
CA ASP A 274 17.40 8.10 20.41
C ASP A 274 16.38 7.27 19.62
N GLY A 275 16.85 6.65 18.54
CA GLY A 275 16.02 5.81 17.66
C GLY A 275 14.97 6.61 16.89
N GLY A 276 15.31 7.80 16.40
CA GLY A 276 14.45 8.62 15.56
C GLY A 276 13.34 9.37 16.33
N ARG A 277 13.47 9.53 17.65
CA ARG A 277 12.56 10.41 18.42
C ARG A 277 12.91 11.88 18.24
N THR A 278 14.20 12.15 18.11
CA THR A 278 14.70 13.50 17.77
C THR A 278 15.81 13.41 16.74
N TRP A 279 16.00 14.47 15.98
CA TRP A 279 17.02 14.57 14.95
C TRP A 279 17.91 15.80 15.17
N SER A 280 19.20 15.65 14.94
CA SER A 280 20.19 16.75 15.00
C SER A 280 19.88 17.88 14.01
N GLY A 281 20.54 19.01 14.13
CA GLY A 281 20.74 19.91 12.99
C GLY A 281 21.43 19.18 11.82
N ARG A 282 21.49 19.83 10.66
CA ARG A 282 22.23 19.32 9.49
C ARG A 282 23.72 19.27 9.84
N LEU A 283 24.33 18.10 9.63
CA LEU A 283 25.74 17.87 9.91
C LEU A 283 26.61 18.33 8.74
N PRO A 284 27.90 18.67 8.99
CA PRO A 284 28.86 18.91 7.93
C PRO A 284 29.04 17.67 7.03
N THR A 285 29.14 17.89 5.72
CA THR A 285 29.35 16.84 4.73
C THR A 285 30.60 17.11 3.90
N PRO A 286 31.24 16.07 3.32
CA PRO A 286 32.35 16.25 2.38
C PRO A 286 31.96 17.15 1.19
N ALA A 287 32.92 17.91 0.65
CA ALA A 287 32.66 18.91 -0.38
C ALA A 287 32.04 18.31 -1.66
N SER A 288 32.46 17.10 -2.05
CA SER A 288 31.93 16.44 -3.25
C SER A 288 30.45 16.03 -3.13
N TRP A 289 29.88 15.95 -1.91
CA TRP A 289 28.46 15.63 -1.72
C TRP A 289 27.52 16.73 -2.24
N ALA A 290 28.04 17.96 -2.38
CA ALA A 290 27.31 19.05 -3.01
C ALA A 290 27.05 18.83 -4.51
N THR A 291 27.74 17.89 -5.14
CA THR A 291 27.64 17.56 -6.58
C THR A 291 26.79 16.34 -6.86
N SER A 292 25.96 15.91 -5.93
CA SER A 292 25.02 14.79 -6.14
C SER A 292 24.05 15.09 -7.29
N LYS A 293 23.77 14.08 -8.11
CA LYS A 293 22.89 14.18 -9.30
C LYS A 293 21.71 13.22 -9.24
N GLU A 294 21.63 12.38 -8.20
CA GLU A 294 20.56 11.41 -8.00
C GLU A 294 20.46 11.06 -6.51
N THR A 295 19.32 10.50 -6.14
CA THR A 295 18.93 10.10 -4.79
C THR A 295 20.07 9.37 -4.05
N PRO A 296 20.49 9.88 -2.88
CA PRO A 296 21.45 9.18 -2.03
C PRO A 296 20.77 8.03 -1.28
N THR A 297 21.47 6.89 -1.19
CA THR A 297 21.02 5.73 -0.40
C THR A 297 22.11 5.26 0.54
N LEU A 298 21.76 4.83 1.75
CA LEU A 298 22.65 4.39 2.81
C LEU A 298 22.56 2.88 3.03
N TYR A 299 23.73 2.24 3.09
CA TYR A 299 23.81 0.81 3.37
C TYR A 299 24.84 0.53 4.47
N LYS A 300 24.56 -0.53 5.22
CA LYS A 300 25.49 -1.11 6.16
C LYS A 300 26.10 -2.38 5.56
N VAL A 301 27.40 -2.37 5.30
CA VAL A 301 28.11 -3.51 4.70
C VAL A 301 29.17 -4.05 5.65
N VAL A 302 29.26 -5.37 5.76
CA VAL A 302 30.27 -6.07 6.57
C VAL A 302 31.47 -6.41 5.68
N LYS A 303 32.63 -5.95 6.05
CA LYS A 303 33.91 -6.24 5.36
C LYS A 303 34.44 -7.64 5.72
N PRO A 304 35.37 -8.22 4.94
CA PRO A 304 35.94 -9.52 5.23
C PRO A 304 36.65 -9.64 6.60
N ASN A 305 37.11 -8.54 7.16
CA ASN A 305 37.70 -8.48 8.50
C ASN A 305 36.67 -8.40 9.63
N GLY A 306 35.35 -8.49 9.31
CA GLY A 306 34.25 -8.44 10.26
C GLY A 306 33.81 -7.04 10.69
N THR A 307 34.49 -5.97 10.25
CA THR A 307 34.07 -4.60 10.59
C THR A 307 32.95 -4.11 9.68
N THR A 308 32.10 -3.25 10.21
CA THR A 308 31.02 -2.62 9.47
C THR A 308 31.48 -1.31 8.83
N ARG A 309 31.11 -1.10 7.57
CA ARG A 309 31.23 0.16 6.84
C ARG A 309 29.84 0.70 6.57
N LEU A 310 29.61 1.98 6.78
CA LEU A 310 28.48 2.70 6.19
C LEU A 310 28.86 3.10 4.78
N LEU A 311 28.02 2.77 3.81
CA LEU A 311 28.22 3.07 2.39
C LEU A 311 27.09 3.98 1.91
N LEU A 312 27.45 5.13 1.34
CA LEU A 312 26.56 6.04 0.64
C LEU A 312 26.72 5.83 -0.85
N VAL A 313 25.61 5.65 -1.56
CA VAL A 313 25.56 5.53 -3.03
C VAL A 313 24.70 6.65 -3.59
N SER A 314 25.12 7.28 -4.69
CA SER A 314 24.37 8.28 -5.44
C SER A 314 24.53 8.04 -6.93
N GLY A 315 23.45 7.92 -7.66
CA GLY A 315 23.45 7.67 -9.11
C GLY A 315 23.93 8.85 -9.93
N LEU A 316 24.12 8.61 -11.22
CA LEU A 316 24.44 9.63 -12.22
C LEU A 316 23.58 9.37 -13.46
N PRO A 317 22.40 10.00 -13.56
CA PRO A 317 21.42 9.70 -14.62
C PRO A 317 21.81 10.24 -16.00
N ALA A 318 22.83 11.08 -16.08
CA ALA A 318 23.33 11.66 -17.33
C ALA A 318 24.84 11.49 -17.45
N SER A 319 25.41 11.81 -18.62
CA SER A 319 26.87 11.82 -18.83
C SER A 319 27.60 12.55 -17.68
N PRO A 320 28.68 11.99 -17.16
CA PRO A 320 29.46 10.82 -17.66
C PRO A 320 28.87 9.43 -17.34
N GLY A 321 27.73 9.32 -16.67
CA GLY A 321 27.13 8.04 -16.30
C GLY A 321 27.75 7.38 -15.07
N GLY A 322 27.34 6.15 -14.75
CA GLY A 322 27.80 5.42 -13.59
C GLY A 322 27.15 5.88 -12.28
N PHE A 323 27.83 5.69 -11.17
CA PHE A 323 27.41 6.13 -9.84
C PHE A 323 28.59 6.55 -8.97
N LYS A 324 28.31 7.23 -7.89
CA LYS A 324 29.27 7.67 -6.90
C LYS A 324 29.08 6.95 -5.58
N THR A 325 30.15 6.68 -4.87
CA THR A 325 30.08 6.15 -3.51
C THR A 325 30.95 6.96 -2.56
N ALA A 326 30.49 7.10 -1.33
CA ALA A 326 31.25 7.57 -0.19
C ALA A 326 31.07 6.60 0.97
N TYR A 327 31.93 6.63 1.96
CA TYR A 327 31.85 5.69 3.08
C TYR A 327 32.29 6.30 4.41
N SER A 328 31.88 5.64 5.49
CA SER A 328 32.40 5.84 6.84
C SER A 328 32.76 4.49 7.43
N ASP A 329 33.98 4.40 7.98
CA ASP A 329 34.51 3.22 8.72
C ASP A 329 34.55 3.45 10.23
N ASP A 330 34.03 4.59 10.72
CA ASP A 330 34.06 5.01 12.11
C ASP A 330 32.67 5.30 12.69
N SER A 331 31.67 4.57 12.20
CA SER A 331 30.26 4.70 12.61
C SER A 331 29.67 6.09 12.36
N GLY A 332 29.99 6.68 11.22
CA GLY A 332 29.43 7.95 10.76
C GLY A 332 30.05 9.21 11.37
N ARG A 333 31.16 9.09 12.10
CA ARG A 333 31.87 10.27 12.67
C ARG A 333 32.59 11.06 11.60
N SER A 334 33.13 10.38 10.61
CA SER A 334 33.75 10.98 9.42
C SER A 334 33.31 10.25 8.15
N TRP A 335 33.32 10.96 7.03
CA TRP A 335 32.89 10.45 5.73
C TRP A 335 33.92 10.80 4.66
N SER A 336 34.08 9.88 3.69
CA SER A 336 34.95 10.10 2.55
C SER A 336 34.33 11.06 1.53
N GLU A 337 35.15 11.65 0.69
CA GLU A 337 34.73 12.24 -0.56
C GLU A 337 34.15 11.16 -1.49
N PHE A 338 33.37 11.56 -2.50
CA PHE A 338 32.85 10.63 -3.49
C PHE A 338 33.96 10.03 -4.36
N THR A 339 33.88 8.72 -4.54
CA THR A 339 34.57 7.98 -5.60
C THR A 339 33.59 7.70 -6.72
N HIS A 340 33.98 7.96 -7.96
CA HIS A 340 33.16 7.75 -9.15
C HIS A 340 33.45 6.36 -9.75
N HIS A 341 32.41 5.62 -10.10
CA HIS A 341 32.48 4.29 -10.70
C HIS A 341 31.81 4.31 -12.08
N PHE A 342 32.44 3.70 -13.07
CA PHE A 342 31.95 3.51 -14.45
C PHE A 342 31.68 4.79 -15.22
N ALA A 343 32.45 5.87 -14.97
CA ALA A 343 32.28 7.17 -15.62
C ALA A 343 32.30 7.13 -17.16
N ASP A 344 33.06 6.22 -17.76
CA ASP A 344 33.30 6.15 -19.20
C ASP A 344 32.81 4.82 -19.82
N ALA A 345 32.00 4.05 -19.08
CA ALA A 345 31.64 2.69 -19.50
C ALA A 345 30.51 2.59 -20.54
N GLY A 346 30.03 3.71 -21.06
CA GLY A 346 29.00 3.73 -22.11
C GLY A 346 27.59 3.37 -21.61
N PHE A 347 27.37 3.33 -20.31
CA PHE A 347 26.04 3.15 -19.74
C PHE A 347 25.23 4.44 -19.87
N ALA A 348 23.94 4.30 -20.22
CA ALA A 348 23.00 5.41 -20.38
C ALA A 348 22.52 5.99 -19.03
N GLY A 349 23.44 6.26 -18.12
CA GLY A 349 23.17 6.87 -16.81
C GLY A 349 22.42 5.97 -15.83
N PHE A 350 22.80 5.99 -14.57
CA PHE A 350 22.15 5.24 -13.51
C PHE A 350 21.20 6.14 -12.74
N VAL A 351 19.92 5.76 -12.73
CA VAL A 351 18.88 6.32 -11.88
C VAL A 351 18.72 5.40 -10.69
N ALA A 352 18.55 5.94 -9.52
CA ALA A 352 18.28 5.27 -8.24
C ALA A 352 18.96 3.92 -8.02
N HIS A 353 19.94 3.87 -7.13
CA HIS A 353 20.45 2.64 -6.56
C HIS A 353 19.47 2.17 -5.49
N ALA A 354 18.54 1.27 -5.86
CA ALA A 354 17.40 0.98 -5.02
C ALA A 354 17.66 -0.03 -3.92
N THR A 355 18.59 -0.99 -4.14
CA THR A 355 18.90 -2.03 -3.15
C THR A 355 20.34 -2.47 -3.20
N LEU A 356 20.85 -2.94 -2.05
CA LEU A 356 22.14 -3.60 -1.91
C LEU A 356 21.96 -4.82 -0.98
N VAL A 357 21.84 -6.01 -1.55
CA VAL A 357 21.57 -7.23 -0.80
C VAL A 357 22.83 -8.07 -0.61
N ARG A 358 23.11 -8.48 0.63
CA ARG A 358 24.22 -9.42 0.94
C ARG A 358 23.88 -10.81 0.39
N LEU A 359 24.83 -11.44 -0.29
CA LEU A 359 24.67 -12.75 -0.89
C LEU A 359 25.16 -13.87 0.02
N LYS A 360 24.74 -15.09 -0.29
CA LYS A 360 25.22 -16.32 0.33
C LYS A 360 26.13 -17.08 -0.63
N LYS A 361 27.01 -17.91 -0.07
CA LYS A 361 27.80 -18.92 -0.79
C LYS A 361 26.95 -20.16 -1.07
N ALA A 362 27.43 -21.05 -1.90
CA ALA A 362 26.75 -22.31 -2.22
C ALA A 362 26.50 -23.22 -1.00
N ASP A 363 27.31 -23.09 0.04
CA ASP A 363 27.13 -23.81 1.32
C ASP A 363 26.09 -23.17 2.26
N GLY A 364 25.46 -22.07 1.84
CA GLY A 364 24.48 -21.30 2.61
C GLY A 364 25.07 -20.31 3.61
N SER A 365 26.38 -20.27 3.79
CA SER A 365 27.05 -19.28 4.63
C SER A 365 27.03 -17.88 3.98
N TRP A 366 27.13 -16.84 4.80
CA TRP A 366 27.18 -15.46 4.30
C TRP A 366 28.48 -15.18 3.54
N ASP A 367 28.35 -14.64 2.33
CA ASP A 367 29.46 -14.07 1.57
C ASP A 367 29.74 -12.62 1.99
N PHE A 368 30.88 -12.08 1.61
CA PHE A 368 31.20 -10.64 1.66
C PHE A 368 30.94 -9.96 0.31
N ARG A 369 30.17 -10.61 -0.53
CA ARG A 369 29.69 -10.09 -1.81
C ARG A 369 28.27 -9.57 -1.65
N TYR A 370 28.01 -8.40 -2.22
CA TYR A 370 26.71 -7.76 -2.23
C TYR A 370 26.27 -7.52 -3.66
N MET A 371 24.98 -7.70 -3.95
CA MET A 371 24.39 -7.36 -5.24
C MET A 371 23.69 -6.02 -5.10
N GLY A 372 24.16 -5.02 -5.87
CA GLY A 372 23.50 -3.72 -6.03
C GLY A 372 22.67 -3.70 -7.30
N VAL A 373 21.49 -3.10 -7.24
CA VAL A 373 20.54 -3.02 -8.35
C VAL A 373 20.13 -1.56 -8.60
N PHE A 374 20.08 -1.18 -9.87
CA PHE A 374 19.67 0.13 -10.34
C PHE A 374 19.06 0.01 -11.73
N HIS A 375 18.43 1.06 -12.24
CA HIS A 375 17.95 1.11 -13.62
C HIS A 375 18.55 2.27 -14.39
N ASP A 376 18.53 2.20 -15.72
CA ASP A 376 18.87 3.32 -16.59
C ASP A 376 17.63 4.13 -16.98
N GLY A 377 17.83 5.23 -17.71
CA GLY A 377 16.75 6.10 -18.18
C GLY A 377 15.77 5.44 -19.18
N GLY A 378 16.10 4.26 -19.70
CA GLY A 378 15.25 3.45 -20.57
C GLY A 378 14.52 2.31 -19.83
N PHE A 379 14.52 2.34 -18.48
CA PHE A 379 13.95 1.29 -17.63
C PHE A 379 14.54 -0.10 -17.87
N ASN A 380 15.82 -0.17 -18.22
CA ASN A 380 16.57 -1.42 -18.16
C ASN A 380 17.14 -1.56 -16.76
N ASN A 381 16.92 -2.71 -16.12
CA ASN A 381 17.44 -2.97 -14.78
C ASN A 381 18.79 -3.67 -14.86
N TRP A 382 19.72 -3.21 -14.06
CA TRP A 382 21.09 -3.65 -14.02
C TRP A 382 21.48 -4.11 -12.63
N LYS A 383 22.39 -5.08 -12.55
CA LYS A 383 23.04 -5.51 -11.31
C LYS A 383 24.55 -5.35 -11.39
N THR A 384 25.17 -5.00 -10.28
CA THR A 384 26.61 -4.99 -10.07
C THR A 384 26.93 -5.64 -8.73
N TYR A 385 28.13 -6.18 -8.58
CA TYR A 385 28.53 -6.82 -7.34
C TYR A 385 29.58 -5.98 -6.63
N LEU A 386 29.33 -5.65 -5.36
CA LEU A 386 30.30 -5.09 -4.46
C LEU A 386 31.07 -6.24 -3.80
N THR A 387 32.37 -6.19 -3.87
CA THR A 387 33.37 -7.04 -3.17
C THR A 387 34.39 -6.15 -2.50
N PHE A 388 35.36 -6.76 -1.80
CA PHE A 388 36.46 -6.04 -1.16
C PHE A 388 37.78 -6.63 -1.59
N ASP A 389 38.79 -5.77 -1.87
CA ASP A 389 40.14 -6.16 -2.11
C ASP A 389 40.86 -6.53 -0.79
N ALA A 390 42.09 -6.97 -0.88
CA ALA A 390 42.93 -7.36 0.29
C ALA A 390 43.17 -6.20 1.28
N ALA A 391 43.08 -4.96 0.83
CA ALA A 391 43.19 -3.75 1.66
C ALA A 391 41.84 -3.33 2.28
N GLY A 392 40.74 -4.01 1.93
CA GLY A 392 39.40 -3.70 2.39
C GLY A 392 38.71 -2.54 1.61
N ASN A 393 39.24 -2.20 0.43
CA ASN A 393 38.61 -1.22 -0.44
C ASN A 393 37.44 -1.88 -1.20
N ALA A 394 36.38 -1.09 -1.43
CA ALA A 394 35.23 -1.53 -2.21
C ALA A 394 35.58 -1.66 -3.71
N VAL A 395 35.28 -2.81 -4.29
CA VAL A 395 35.49 -3.13 -5.70
C VAL A 395 34.13 -3.50 -6.31
N TRP A 396 33.77 -2.82 -7.39
CA TRP A 396 32.50 -3.06 -8.09
C TRP A 396 32.73 -3.80 -9.41
N SER A 397 31.93 -4.84 -9.65
CA SER A 397 31.95 -5.56 -10.93
C SER A 397 31.31 -4.72 -12.04
N THR A 398 31.68 -4.98 -13.29
CA THR A 398 30.98 -4.43 -14.45
C THR A 398 29.49 -4.76 -14.37
N PRO A 399 28.58 -3.77 -14.52
CA PRO A 399 27.15 -4.01 -14.49
C PRO A 399 26.68 -4.95 -15.60
N THR A 400 25.71 -5.80 -15.28
CA THR A 400 25.04 -6.70 -16.22
C THR A 400 23.52 -6.57 -16.07
N ARG A 401 22.76 -6.90 -17.15
CA ARG A 401 21.29 -6.84 -17.13
C ARG A 401 20.75 -7.82 -16.08
N LEU A 402 19.83 -7.32 -15.24
CA LEU A 402 19.19 -8.10 -14.18
C LEU A 402 18.09 -9.01 -14.74
N LEU A 403 17.23 -8.46 -15.59
CA LEU A 403 16.03 -9.11 -16.13
C LEU A 403 16.15 -9.38 -17.64
N ALA A 404 17.35 -9.62 -18.18
CA ALA A 404 17.56 -9.82 -19.61
C ALA A 404 16.70 -10.96 -20.24
N ALA A 405 16.40 -12.02 -19.46
CA ALA A 405 15.54 -13.11 -19.89
C ALA A 405 14.05 -12.72 -19.97
N HIS A 406 13.67 -11.58 -19.40
CA HIS A 406 12.30 -11.09 -19.25
C HIS A 406 12.13 -9.68 -19.85
N ASP A 407 12.90 -9.34 -20.89
CA ASP A 407 12.97 -8.00 -21.49
C ASP A 407 11.59 -7.50 -21.99
N THR A 408 10.75 -8.40 -22.48
CA THR A 408 9.39 -8.05 -22.96
C THR A 408 8.53 -7.47 -21.84
N ILE A 409 8.40 -8.16 -20.72
CA ILE A 409 7.58 -7.69 -19.59
C ILE A 409 8.25 -6.52 -18.86
N GLU A 410 9.59 -6.52 -18.75
CA GLU A 410 10.36 -5.43 -18.17
C GLU A 410 10.05 -4.10 -18.88
N LYS A 411 10.10 -4.06 -20.20
CA LYS A 411 9.80 -2.88 -21.01
C LYS A 411 8.32 -2.54 -21.09
N TYR A 412 7.45 -3.56 -21.18
CA TYR A 412 6.01 -3.33 -21.21
C TYR A 412 5.51 -2.61 -19.96
N ALA A 413 5.93 -3.09 -18.79
CA ALA A 413 5.58 -2.50 -17.52
C ALA A 413 6.43 -1.25 -17.17
N GLY A 414 7.62 -1.11 -17.76
CA GLY A 414 8.61 -0.11 -17.39
C GLY A 414 9.13 -0.38 -15.98
N LEU A 415 9.62 -1.61 -15.72
CA LEU A 415 10.06 -2.02 -14.38
C LEU A 415 11.28 -1.21 -13.96
N CYS A 416 11.22 -0.66 -12.74
CA CYS A 416 12.29 0.17 -12.19
C CYS A 416 12.26 0.18 -10.66
N GLU A 417 13.23 0.86 -10.04
CA GLU A 417 13.31 1.12 -8.60
C GLU A 417 13.10 -0.16 -7.76
N ILE A 418 13.88 -1.18 -8.09
CA ILE A 418 13.73 -2.54 -7.56
C ILE A 418 14.25 -2.64 -6.12
N GLU A 419 13.38 -3.08 -5.22
CA GLU A 419 13.76 -3.58 -3.91
C GLU A 419 13.97 -5.09 -3.94
N ILE A 420 15.03 -5.60 -3.30
CA ILE A 420 15.27 -7.03 -3.15
C ILE A 420 15.29 -7.40 -1.67
N ILE A 421 14.46 -8.35 -1.30
CA ILE A 421 14.38 -8.90 0.05
C ILE A 421 14.70 -10.39 0.03
N ARG A 422 15.21 -10.88 1.15
CA ARG A 422 15.48 -12.31 1.34
C ARG A 422 14.37 -12.96 2.15
N SER A 423 13.95 -14.18 1.78
CA SER A 423 13.00 -14.98 2.55
C SER A 423 13.49 -15.22 3.99
N PRO A 424 12.59 -15.38 4.97
CA PRO A 424 12.97 -15.61 6.38
C PRO A 424 13.84 -16.85 6.58
N ASP A 425 13.65 -17.90 5.77
CA ASP A 425 14.51 -19.11 5.79
C ASP A 425 15.87 -18.90 5.09
N GLY A 426 16.04 -17.75 4.45
CA GLY A 426 17.26 -17.32 3.81
C GLY A 426 17.59 -17.98 2.46
N ARG A 427 16.65 -18.73 1.85
CA ARG A 427 16.91 -19.54 0.64
C ARG A 427 16.50 -18.87 -0.66
N GLN A 428 15.62 -17.89 -0.60
CA GLN A 428 15.06 -17.23 -1.78
C GLN A 428 15.20 -15.72 -1.69
N LEU A 429 15.38 -15.07 -2.82
CA LEU A 429 15.26 -13.62 -2.96
C LEU A 429 13.93 -13.31 -3.65
N ALA A 430 13.25 -12.25 -3.22
CA ALA A 430 12.14 -11.66 -3.92
C ALA A 430 12.52 -10.25 -4.39
N LEU A 431 12.21 -9.96 -5.64
CA LEU A 431 12.38 -8.68 -6.30
C LEU A 431 11.03 -8.00 -6.35
N LEU A 432 10.92 -6.79 -5.82
CA LEU A 432 9.73 -5.95 -5.87
C LEU A 432 10.01 -4.76 -6.78
N ALA A 433 9.27 -4.63 -7.89
CA ALA A 433 9.52 -3.63 -8.91
C ALA A 433 8.33 -2.69 -9.09
N ARG A 434 8.60 -1.39 -9.16
CA ARG A 434 7.65 -0.38 -9.63
C ARG A 434 7.35 -0.59 -11.11
N ALA A 435 6.08 -0.45 -11.52
CA ALA A 435 5.64 -0.44 -12.90
C ALA A 435 5.40 1.00 -13.39
N GLN A 436 6.43 1.64 -13.91
CA GLN A 436 6.42 3.06 -14.30
C GLN A 436 5.38 3.38 -15.39
N ASN A 437 5.18 2.45 -16.33
CA ASN A 437 4.25 2.65 -17.43
C ASN A 437 2.77 2.54 -17.02
N LYS A 438 2.50 2.13 -15.75
CA LYS A 438 1.14 1.99 -15.18
C LYS A 438 0.20 1.13 -16.05
N ARG A 439 0.76 0.14 -16.74
CA ARG A 439 0.03 -0.87 -17.52
C ARG A 439 -0.25 -2.13 -16.71
N THR A 440 0.46 -2.29 -15.62
CA THR A 440 0.39 -3.41 -14.69
C THR A 440 0.44 -2.88 -13.27
N ASN A 441 0.10 -3.72 -12.28
CA ASN A 441 0.48 -3.48 -10.89
C ASN A 441 2.00 -3.47 -10.77
N ALA A 442 2.52 -3.04 -9.62
CA ALA A 442 3.88 -3.34 -9.23
C ALA A 442 4.11 -4.87 -9.31
N MET A 443 5.32 -5.27 -9.65
CA MET A 443 5.62 -6.66 -9.98
C MET A 443 6.57 -7.32 -9.00
N VAL A 444 6.45 -8.64 -8.86
CA VAL A 444 7.33 -9.48 -8.05
C VAL A 444 7.93 -10.61 -8.89
N ALA A 445 9.21 -10.90 -8.68
CA ALA A 445 9.89 -12.08 -9.22
C ALA A 445 10.75 -12.72 -8.12
N PHE A 446 11.10 -13.99 -8.29
CA PHE A 446 11.80 -14.77 -7.29
C PHE A 446 13.07 -15.39 -7.85
N SER A 447 14.10 -15.51 -7.01
CA SER A 447 15.36 -16.18 -7.33
C SER A 447 15.73 -17.16 -6.24
N ASN A 448 16.11 -18.38 -6.61
CA ASN A 448 16.60 -19.42 -5.71
C ASN A 448 18.13 -19.65 -5.84
N ASP A 449 18.82 -18.79 -6.56
CA ASP A 449 20.24 -18.91 -6.90
C ASP A 449 21.03 -17.60 -6.70
N GLU A 450 20.66 -16.86 -5.64
CA GLU A 450 21.32 -15.61 -5.26
C GLU A 450 21.26 -14.52 -6.34
N GLY A 451 20.14 -14.44 -7.08
CA GLY A 451 19.92 -13.43 -8.10
C GLY A 451 20.62 -13.67 -9.43
N ASN A 452 21.13 -14.88 -9.68
CA ASN A 452 21.66 -15.24 -11.00
C ASN A 452 20.53 -15.36 -12.02
N THR A 453 19.46 -16.09 -11.66
CA THR A 453 18.23 -16.20 -12.47
C THR A 453 17.00 -15.75 -11.67
N TRP A 454 15.96 -15.32 -12.38
CA TRP A 454 14.70 -14.85 -11.82
C TRP A 454 13.54 -15.55 -12.50
N THR A 455 12.45 -15.78 -11.78
CA THR A 455 11.19 -16.17 -12.42
C THR A 455 10.67 -15.01 -13.28
N GLU A 456 9.77 -15.30 -14.21
CA GLU A 456 9.07 -14.22 -14.93
C GLU A 456 8.37 -13.29 -13.91
N PRO A 457 8.57 -11.96 -14.00
CA PRO A 457 7.87 -11.01 -13.17
C PRO A 457 6.36 -11.13 -13.31
N ARG A 458 5.65 -11.24 -12.20
CA ARG A 458 4.19 -11.25 -12.14
C ARG A 458 3.67 -10.11 -11.29
N GLU A 459 2.44 -9.70 -11.52
CA GLU A 459 1.82 -8.65 -10.73
C GLU A 459 1.69 -9.05 -9.26
N MET A 460 1.93 -8.09 -8.37
CA MET A 460 1.61 -8.21 -6.95
C MET A 460 0.10 -8.08 -6.73
N GLN A 461 -0.38 -8.54 -5.58
CA GLN A 461 -1.76 -8.37 -5.13
C GLN A 461 -2.14 -6.88 -5.04
N GLY A 462 -3.45 -6.58 -5.18
CA GLY A 462 -3.97 -5.21 -5.16
C GLY A 462 -3.60 -4.41 -3.90
N ALA A 463 -3.52 -5.08 -2.76
CA ALA A 463 -3.10 -4.45 -1.50
C ALA A 463 -1.66 -3.88 -1.52
N LEU A 464 -0.82 -4.31 -2.46
CA LEU A 464 0.54 -3.80 -2.70
C LEU A 464 0.65 -2.92 -3.95
N MET A 465 -0.49 -2.52 -4.52
CA MET A 465 -0.47 -1.59 -5.65
C MET A 465 0.10 -0.25 -5.22
N GLY A 466 1.19 0.15 -5.85
CA GLY A 466 1.88 1.39 -5.50
C GLY A 466 3.23 1.52 -6.19
N GLU A 467 3.99 2.51 -5.77
CA GLU A 467 5.28 2.86 -6.37
C GLU A 467 6.37 2.96 -5.29
N ARG A 468 7.59 2.56 -5.62
CA ARG A 468 8.77 2.63 -4.77
C ARG A 468 8.61 1.87 -3.46
N HIS A 469 8.50 0.56 -3.54
CA HIS A 469 8.43 -0.34 -2.39
C HIS A 469 9.76 -0.34 -1.62
N ALA A 470 9.67 -0.25 -0.29
CA ALA A 470 10.78 -0.47 0.61
C ALA A 470 10.31 -1.41 1.73
N ALA A 471 11.04 -2.48 1.98
CA ALA A 471 10.58 -3.59 2.80
C ALA A 471 11.50 -3.85 4.00
N THR A 472 10.89 -4.19 5.14
CA THR A 472 11.62 -4.58 6.33
C THR A 472 10.83 -5.59 7.15
N TYR A 473 11.54 -6.45 7.90
CA TYR A 473 10.93 -7.47 8.76
C TYR A 473 10.80 -7.01 10.19
N ASP A 474 9.68 -7.35 10.81
CA ASP A 474 9.59 -7.36 12.27
C ASP A 474 10.44 -8.52 12.83
N PRO A 475 11.47 -8.24 13.63
CA PRO A 475 12.36 -9.27 14.13
C PRO A 475 11.68 -10.25 15.10
N ALA A 476 10.58 -9.84 15.74
CA ALA A 476 9.87 -10.67 16.72
C ALA A 476 8.91 -11.66 16.06
N SER A 477 8.13 -11.23 15.08
CA SER A 477 7.10 -12.05 14.43
C SER A 477 7.51 -12.61 13.07
N GLY A 478 8.59 -12.10 12.47
CA GLY A 478 8.97 -12.40 11.10
C GLY A 478 8.02 -11.84 10.04
N ARG A 479 7.07 -11.00 10.43
CA ARG A 479 6.17 -10.34 9.52
C ARG A 479 6.89 -9.27 8.70
N LEU A 480 6.38 -9.05 7.51
CA LEU A 480 6.93 -8.12 6.54
C LEU A 480 6.09 -6.84 6.53
N VAL A 481 6.75 -5.71 6.66
CA VAL A 481 6.19 -4.37 6.46
C VAL A 481 6.79 -3.79 5.19
N ILE A 482 5.96 -3.46 4.23
CA ILE A 482 6.38 -2.85 2.96
C ILE A 482 5.75 -1.47 2.88
N THR A 483 6.58 -0.43 2.86
CA THR A 483 6.14 0.94 2.62
C THR A 483 6.20 1.28 1.14
N PHE A 484 5.28 2.09 0.68
CA PHE A 484 5.25 2.56 -0.70
C PHE A 484 4.37 3.80 -0.84
N ARG A 485 4.50 4.48 -1.96
CA ARG A 485 3.58 5.52 -2.38
C ARG A 485 2.36 4.84 -2.97
N ASP A 486 1.18 5.10 -2.42
CA ASP A 486 -0.09 4.60 -2.96
C ASP A 486 -0.34 5.18 -4.36
N ILE A 487 -1.20 4.54 -5.11
CA ILE A 487 -1.69 5.07 -6.38
C ILE A 487 -3.17 5.37 -6.21
N ILE A 488 -3.51 6.63 -6.37
CA ILE A 488 -4.88 7.12 -6.32
C ILE A 488 -5.29 7.74 -7.65
N ARG A 489 -6.59 7.86 -7.85
CA ARG A 489 -7.15 8.53 -9.01
C ARG A 489 -7.10 10.05 -8.84
N ASN A 490 -6.61 10.76 -9.84
CA ASN A 490 -6.75 12.20 -9.86
C ASN A 490 -8.20 12.59 -10.22
N SER A 491 -9.00 12.92 -9.21
CA SER A 491 -10.36 13.42 -9.38
C SER A 491 -10.42 14.79 -10.08
N VAL A 492 -9.31 15.52 -10.11
CA VAL A 492 -9.24 16.88 -10.66
C VAL A 492 -9.02 16.87 -12.17
N SER A 493 -8.31 15.88 -12.71
CA SER A 493 -7.94 15.89 -14.14
C SER A 493 -9.02 15.37 -15.08
N ASN A 494 -10.06 14.75 -14.59
CA ASN A 494 -11.15 14.12 -15.38
C ASN A 494 -10.65 13.19 -16.52
N THR A 495 -9.35 12.89 -16.54
CA THR A 495 -8.69 12.08 -17.57
C THR A 495 -8.57 10.61 -17.18
N GLY A 496 -8.92 10.26 -15.95
CA GLY A 496 -8.73 8.91 -15.41
C GLY A 496 -7.26 8.53 -15.22
N ALA A 497 -6.33 9.49 -15.33
CA ALA A 497 -4.92 9.23 -15.14
C ALA A 497 -4.62 8.91 -13.67
N TRP A 498 -3.86 7.86 -13.45
CA TRP A 498 -3.33 7.51 -12.15
C TRP A 498 -2.32 8.54 -11.68
N VAL A 499 -2.45 8.95 -10.44
CA VAL A 499 -1.47 9.79 -9.75
C VAL A 499 -0.98 9.06 -8.52
N ALA A 500 0.23 9.33 -8.12
CA ALA A 500 0.72 8.89 -6.83
C ALA A 500 -0.07 9.61 -5.72
N GLY A 501 -0.34 8.90 -4.65
CA GLY A 501 -1.12 9.34 -3.51
C GLY A 501 -0.34 9.28 -2.22
N ASP A 502 -0.99 8.81 -1.17
CA ASP A 502 -0.49 8.82 0.20
C ASP A 502 0.73 7.93 0.42
N TRP A 503 1.47 8.21 1.47
CA TRP A 503 2.48 7.30 1.98
C TRP A 503 1.83 6.23 2.85
N VAL A 504 1.93 5.00 2.42
CA VAL A 504 1.25 3.84 3.03
C VAL A 504 2.23 2.72 3.35
N ALA A 505 1.79 1.79 4.19
CA ALA A 505 2.44 0.53 4.45
C ALA A 505 1.46 -0.64 4.27
N TRP A 506 1.98 -1.76 3.84
CA TRP A 506 1.31 -3.06 3.86
C TRP A 506 1.97 -3.95 4.92
N VAL A 507 1.16 -4.73 5.63
CA VAL A 507 1.60 -5.71 6.63
C VAL A 507 1.13 -7.10 6.24
N GLY A 508 2.06 -8.03 6.17
CA GLY A 508 1.80 -9.42 5.82
C GLY A 508 3.02 -10.29 6.07
N THR A 509 3.16 -11.36 5.31
CA THR A 509 4.28 -12.30 5.39
C THR A 509 4.96 -12.45 4.04
N TYR A 510 6.19 -12.97 4.02
CA TYR A 510 6.86 -13.34 2.78
C TYR A 510 6.05 -14.39 1.99
N ASP A 511 5.38 -15.31 2.70
CA ASP A 511 4.52 -16.32 2.08
C ASP A 511 3.28 -15.72 1.41
N ASP A 512 2.78 -14.56 1.89
CA ASP A 512 1.72 -13.81 1.21
C ASP A 512 2.19 -13.26 -0.14
N LEU A 513 3.45 -12.80 -0.23
CA LEU A 513 4.04 -12.40 -1.52
C LEU A 513 4.17 -13.59 -2.47
N VAL A 514 4.68 -14.73 -1.99
CA VAL A 514 4.87 -15.94 -2.81
C VAL A 514 3.54 -16.45 -3.36
N ASN A 515 2.48 -16.43 -2.57
CA ASN A 515 1.17 -17.00 -2.91
C ASN A 515 0.13 -15.95 -3.36
N SER A 516 0.53 -14.70 -3.62
CA SER A 516 -0.36 -13.60 -4.03
C SER A 516 -1.55 -13.39 -3.08
N ARG A 517 -1.37 -13.59 -1.77
CA ARG A 517 -2.39 -13.29 -0.76
C ARG A 517 -2.35 -11.82 -0.38
N GLU A 518 -3.49 -11.26 -0.03
CA GLU A 518 -3.63 -9.84 0.26
C GLU A 518 -2.86 -9.35 1.50
N GLY A 519 -2.44 -10.26 2.40
CA GLY A 519 -1.80 -9.94 3.66
C GLY A 519 -2.81 -9.71 4.78
N GLN A 520 -2.43 -8.90 5.79
CA GLN A 520 -3.22 -8.71 7.01
C GLN A 520 -3.99 -7.40 7.04
N TYR A 521 -3.32 -6.28 6.73
CA TYR A 521 -3.92 -4.95 6.65
C TYR A 521 -2.99 -3.96 5.95
N ARG A 522 -3.57 -2.83 5.51
CA ARG A 522 -2.84 -1.65 5.03
C ARG A 522 -2.91 -0.53 6.07
N VAL A 523 -1.93 0.36 6.02
CA VAL A 523 -1.81 1.48 6.94
C VAL A 523 -1.50 2.75 6.14
N ARG A 524 -2.33 3.79 6.26
CA ARG A 524 -1.91 5.15 5.86
C ARG A 524 -0.98 5.67 6.94
N LEU A 525 0.26 5.94 6.58
CA LEU A 525 1.26 6.52 7.47
C LEU A 525 1.11 8.04 7.55
N LEU A 526 1.04 8.69 6.37
CA LEU A 526 0.79 10.12 6.22
C LEU A 526 -0.04 10.37 4.96
N GLU A 527 -0.97 11.29 5.05
CA GLU A 527 -1.72 11.83 3.91
C GLU A 527 -0.86 12.82 3.14
N ASP A 528 -0.86 12.74 1.81
CA ASP A 528 -0.07 13.61 0.94
C ASP A 528 -0.95 14.63 0.23
N PHE A 529 -0.66 15.90 0.44
CA PHE A 529 -1.35 17.04 -0.16
C PHE A 529 -0.58 17.63 -1.35
N THR A 530 0.11 16.80 -2.14
CA THR A 530 0.82 17.24 -3.34
C THR A 530 -0.10 18.11 -4.21
N PRO A 531 0.31 19.33 -4.59
CA PRO A 531 -0.50 20.21 -5.42
C PRO A 531 -0.96 19.54 -6.71
N SER A 532 -2.22 19.80 -7.12
CA SER A 532 -2.88 19.15 -8.27
C SER A 532 -2.14 19.30 -9.61
N VAL A 533 -1.23 20.24 -9.72
CA VAL A 533 -0.37 20.44 -10.90
C VAL A 533 0.79 19.44 -10.98
N LYS A 534 1.02 18.68 -9.92
CA LYS A 534 2.05 17.64 -9.82
C LYS A 534 1.38 16.26 -9.71
N SER A 535 2.08 15.22 -10.12
CA SER A 535 1.62 13.83 -9.94
C SER A 535 2.21 13.27 -8.66
N GLY A 536 1.59 13.42 -7.50
CA GLY A 536 1.98 12.89 -6.18
C GLY A 536 3.51 12.75 -5.95
N ASP A 537 4.00 13.26 -4.86
CA ASP A 537 5.45 13.39 -4.65
C ASP A 537 5.82 13.04 -3.20
N THR A 538 5.74 11.75 -2.90
CA THR A 538 6.04 11.14 -1.60
C THR A 538 6.54 9.70 -1.77
N GLY A 539 6.83 8.98 -0.69
CA GLY A 539 6.90 7.52 -0.62
C GLY A 539 8.27 6.87 -0.78
N TYR A 540 9.30 7.58 -1.19
CA TYR A 540 10.66 7.06 -1.03
C TYR A 540 10.99 7.04 0.46
N ALA A 541 11.30 5.87 1.01
CA ALA A 541 11.42 5.71 2.45
C ALA A 541 12.68 4.95 2.85
N GLY A 542 13.33 5.45 3.90
CA GLY A 542 14.27 4.68 4.69
C GLY A 542 13.53 3.96 5.82
N ASN A 543 13.57 2.64 5.83
CA ASN A 543 12.89 1.79 6.80
C ASN A 543 13.87 1.18 7.79
N VAL A 544 13.68 1.46 9.07
CA VAL A 544 14.49 0.91 10.17
C VAL A 544 13.56 0.28 11.21
N VAL A 545 14.00 -0.83 11.81
CA VAL A 545 13.36 -1.45 12.98
C VAL A 545 14.36 -1.46 14.13
N LEU A 546 13.93 -0.93 15.28
CA LEU A 546 14.71 -0.94 16.51
C LEU A 546 14.64 -2.31 17.18
N PRO A 547 15.59 -2.65 18.09
CA PRO A 547 15.59 -3.93 18.79
C PRO A 547 14.33 -4.25 19.60
N ASP A 548 13.58 -3.22 19.99
CA ASP A 548 12.30 -3.35 20.72
C ASP A 548 11.09 -3.60 19.81
N GLY A 549 11.28 -3.74 18.51
CA GLY A 549 10.23 -3.94 17.50
C GLY A 549 9.56 -2.63 17.05
N THR A 550 10.10 -1.46 17.43
CA THR A 550 9.60 -0.19 16.92
C THR A 550 10.08 0.03 15.48
N PHE A 551 9.14 0.18 14.58
CA PHE A 551 9.39 0.66 13.22
C PHE A 551 9.63 2.16 13.24
N VAL A 552 10.69 2.61 12.61
CA VAL A 552 11.07 4.01 12.42
C VAL A 552 11.19 4.21 10.92
N LEU A 553 10.14 4.72 10.33
CA LEU A 553 9.99 4.85 8.88
C LEU A 553 10.10 6.34 8.54
N THR A 554 10.99 6.69 7.63
CA THR A 554 11.26 8.08 7.27
C THR A 554 11.02 8.29 5.79
N SER A 555 10.15 9.23 5.44
CA SER A 555 9.83 9.60 4.06
C SER A 555 9.68 11.11 3.92
N TYR A 556 9.31 11.56 2.74
CA TYR A 556 9.05 12.94 2.39
C TYR A 556 7.68 13.07 1.74
N GLY A 557 7.15 14.27 1.73
CA GLY A 557 5.90 14.60 1.06
C GLY A 557 5.36 15.96 1.49
N TYR A 558 4.21 16.31 0.95
CA TYR A 558 3.44 17.50 1.27
C TYR A 558 2.41 17.15 2.36
N PHE A 559 2.87 16.90 3.59
CA PHE A 559 2.04 16.38 4.68
C PHE A 559 1.31 17.46 5.49
N ASP A 560 1.38 18.72 5.07
CA ASP A 560 0.69 19.84 5.72
C ASP A 560 -0.25 20.50 4.72
N PRO A 561 -1.59 20.34 4.86
CA PRO A 561 -2.54 20.96 3.94
C PRO A 561 -2.52 22.50 3.96
N ALA A 562 -1.99 23.10 5.03
CA ALA A 562 -1.87 24.54 5.16
C ALA A 562 -0.64 25.14 4.44
N ASP A 563 0.38 24.28 4.16
CA ASP A 563 1.58 24.69 3.41
C ASP A 563 2.06 23.58 2.47
N THR A 564 1.58 23.61 1.25
CA THR A 564 1.96 22.73 0.15
C THR A 564 3.00 23.33 -0.79
N SER A 565 3.80 24.28 -0.32
CA SER A 565 4.82 24.96 -1.14
C SER A 565 6.00 24.07 -1.50
N ASN A 566 6.47 23.27 -0.53
CA ASN A 566 7.58 22.34 -0.71
C ASN A 566 7.39 21.09 0.18
N PRO A 567 7.81 19.91 -0.30
CA PRO A 567 7.81 18.71 0.54
C PRO A 567 8.93 18.78 1.57
N TYR A 568 8.75 18.03 2.65
CA TYR A 568 9.70 17.96 3.77
C TYR A 568 9.80 16.54 4.33
N ILE A 569 10.77 16.31 5.21
CA ILE A 569 11.10 14.98 5.72
C ILE A 569 10.39 14.72 7.04
N MET A 570 9.61 13.64 7.08
CA MET A 570 8.91 13.14 8.28
C MET A 570 9.33 11.72 8.62
N THR A 571 9.36 11.44 9.90
CA THR A 571 9.50 10.09 10.45
C THR A 571 8.20 9.68 11.14
N VAL A 572 7.72 8.46 10.86
CA VAL A 572 6.58 7.84 11.56
C VAL A 572 7.06 6.65 12.37
N ARG A 573 6.57 6.50 13.60
CA ARG A 573 6.99 5.46 14.54
C ARG A 573 5.80 4.66 15.04
N PHE A 574 5.89 3.33 15.00
CA PHE A 574 4.88 2.40 15.54
C PHE A 574 5.49 1.02 15.80
N SER A 575 4.78 0.17 16.51
CA SER A 575 5.03 -1.28 16.56
C SER A 575 3.88 -2.06 15.94
N LEU A 576 4.13 -3.26 15.43
CA LEU A 576 3.05 -4.12 14.90
C LEU A 576 2.04 -4.48 16.00
N LYS A 577 2.49 -4.63 17.24
CA LYS A 577 1.59 -4.87 18.39
C LYS A 577 0.53 -3.77 18.52
N GLU A 578 0.91 -2.50 18.36
CA GLU A 578 -0.03 -1.37 18.40
C GLU A 578 -0.98 -1.37 17.21
N LEU A 579 -0.49 -1.68 16.01
CA LEU A 579 -1.33 -1.75 14.81
C LEU A 579 -2.30 -2.93 14.87
N ASP A 580 -1.85 -4.08 15.36
CA ASP A 580 -2.70 -5.25 15.58
C ASP A 580 -3.83 -4.94 16.55
N ALA A 581 -3.53 -4.24 17.64
CA ALA A 581 -4.53 -3.78 18.60
C ALA A 581 -5.55 -2.81 17.97
N LEU A 582 -5.09 -1.88 17.13
CA LEU A 582 -5.98 -1.01 16.35
C LEU A 582 -6.85 -1.79 15.36
N ASN A 583 -6.35 -2.90 14.84
CA ASN A 583 -7.08 -3.79 13.94
C ASN A 583 -7.99 -4.80 14.70
N GLY A 584 -8.04 -4.74 16.03
CA GLY A 584 -8.84 -5.65 16.87
C GLY A 584 -8.22 -7.04 17.06
N SER A 585 -6.96 -7.22 16.72
CA SER A 585 -6.20 -8.45 16.95
C SER A 585 -5.31 -8.30 18.17
N PHE A 586 -5.53 -9.15 19.19
CA PHE A 586 -4.77 -9.09 20.42
C PHE A 586 -4.00 -10.40 20.66
N ASP A 587 -2.70 -10.29 20.94
CA ASP A 587 -1.92 -11.41 21.45
C ASP A 587 -2.19 -11.55 22.97
N PRO A 588 -2.79 -12.65 23.42
CA PRO A 588 -3.10 -12.86 24.85
C PRO A 588 -1.84 -12.94 25.73
N ASN A 589 -0.68 -13.20 25.16
CA ASN A 589 0.60 -13.26 25.85
C ASN A 589 1.30 -11.90 25.92
N ALA A 590 0.92 -10.94 25.07
CA ALA A 590 1.47 -9.60 25.08
C ALA A 590 0.99 -8.80 26.31
N SER A 591 1.77 -7.79 26.67
CA SER A 591 1.41 -6.79 27.68
C SER A 591 1.01 -5.49 27.00
N TYR A 592 -0.16 -4.97 27.34
CA TYR A 592 -0.66 -3.70 26.80
C TYR A 592 -0.71 -2.64 27.89
N THR A 593 -0.43 -1.41 27.51
CA THR A 593 -0.72 -0.22 28.31
C THR A 593 -1.99 0.42 27.75
N ILE A 594 -2.96 0.73 28.59
CA ILE A 594 -4.24 1.35 28.21
C ILE A 594 -4.16 2.82 28.58
N THR A 595 -3.94 3.70 27.61
CA THR A 595 -3.69 5.14 27.82
C THR A 595 -4.91 5.96 27.43
N ASN A 596 -5.38 6.84 28.31
CA ASN A 596 -6.50 7.72 28.03
C ASN A 596 -6.12 8.83 27.05
N ARG A 597 -6.95 9.08 26.05
CA ARG A 597 -6.70 10.11 25.02
C ARG A 597 -6.69 11.53 25.57
N ALA A 598 -7.53 11.84 26.55
CA ALA A 598 -7.67 13.19 27.08
C ALA A 598 -6.56 13.55 28.06
N SER A 599 -6.20 12.62 28.96
CA SER A 599 -5.23 12.87 30.05
C SER A 599 -3.79 12.45 29.70
N GLY A 600 -3.60 11.56 28.71
CA GLY A 600 -2.32 10.91 28.42
C GLY A 600 -1.85 9.94 29.52
N LYS A 601 -2.68 9.66 30.53
CA LYS A 601 -2.38 8.76 31.63
C LYS A 601 -2.86 7.34 31.35
N VAL A 602 -2.28 6.38 32.06
CA VAL A 602 -2.56 4.94 31.88
C VAL A 602 -3.51 4.41 32.96
N ILE A 603 -4.27 3.37 32.62
CA ILE A 603 -5.05 2.63 33.64
C ILE A 603 -4.10 1.75 34.46
N GLU A 604 -4.20 1.86 35.78
CA GLU A 604 -3.54 0.94 36.70
C GLU A 604 -4.52 0.41 37.76
N VAL A 605 -4.11 -0.63 38.45
CA VAL A 605 -4.74 -1.04 39.72
C VAL A 605 -3.96 -0.43 40.86
N ALA A 606 -4.65 0.23 41.77
CA ALA A 606 -4.03 0.83 42.95
C ALA A 606 -3.12 -0.18 43.66
N VAL A 607 -1.86 0.19 43.85
CA VAL A 607 -0.80 -0.72 44.36
C VAL A 607 -1.15 -1.26 45.76
N ALA A 608 -1.92 -0.50 46.55
CA ALA A 608 -2.35 -0.87 47.90
C ALA A 608 -3.47 -1.92 47.94
N ALA A 609 -4.13 -2.24 46.81
CA ALA A 609 -5.29 -3.13 46.77
C ALA A 609 -5.08 -4.31 45.78
N PRO A 610 -4.21 -5.29 46.09
CA PRO A 610 -3.90 -6.38 45.15
C PRO A 610 -5.00 -7.47 45.04
N GLY A 611 -6.04 -7.38 45.87
CA GLY A 611 -7.15 -8.32 45.96
C GLY A 611 -8.32 -8.00 45.04
N ASP A 612 -9.39 -8.81 45.12
CA ASP A 612 -10.68 -8.49 44.53
C ASP A 612 -11.26 -7.21 45.12
N GLY A 613 -11.85 -6.37 44.26
CA GLY A 613 -12.38 -5.06 44.63
C GLY A 613 -11.36 -3.92 44.61
N GLY A 614 -10.14 -4.15 44.14
CA GLY A 614 -9.16 -3.07 43.97
C GLY A 614 -9.55 -2.16 42.82
N ASP A 615 -9.56 -0.83 43.04
CA ASP A 615 -10.00 0.16 42.08
C ASP A 615 -9.05 0.26 40.89
N ALA A 616 -9.62 0.38 39.69
CA ALA A 616 -8.91 0.81 38.51
C ALA A 616 -8.88 2.35 38.46
N VAL A 617 -7.69 2.91 38.46
CA VAL A 617 -7.48 4.37 38.45
C VAL A 617 -6.57 4.78 37.31
N GLN A 618 -6.59 6.05 36.93
CA GLN A 618 -5.56 6.57 36.03
C GLN A 618 -4.32 7.04 36.78
N TRP A 619 -3.15 6.84 36.20
CA TRP A 619 -1.88 7.30 36.75
C TRP A 619 -0.88 7.64 35.64
N ALA A 620 0.13 8.47 35.96
CA ALA A 620 1.26 8.68 35.07
C ALA A 620 1.98 7.35 34.77
N ASP A 621 2.32 7.08 33.51
CA ASP A 621 3.02 5.85 33.16
C ASP A 621 4.41 5.81 33.82
N ASN A 622 4.64 4.81 34.64
CA ASN A 622 5.91 4.55 35.32
C ASN A 622 6.53 3.21 34.92
N GLY A 623 5.96 2.54 33.89
CA GLY A 623 6.40 1.26 33.37
C GLY A 623 6.12 0.06 34.27
N GLY A 624 5.42 0.26 35.41
CA GLY A 624 5.14 -0.78 36.40
C GLY A 624 4.22 -1.89 35.87
N VAL A 625 4.41 -3.11 36.36
CA VAL A 625 3.60 -4.29 35.92
C VAL A 625 2.12 -4.11 36.29
N HIS A 626 1.78 -3.32 37.33
CA HIS A 626 0.42 -2.98 37.69
C HIS A 626 -0.30 -2.08 36.67
N GLN A 627 0.45 -1.45 35.78
CA GLN A 627 -0.04 -0.66 34.63
C GLN A 627 -0.10 -1.46 33.32
N LYS A 628 0.21 -2.77 33.38
CA LYS A 628 0.23 -3.65 32.20
C LYS A 628 -0.93 -4.63 32.25
N TRP A 629 -1.54 -4.84 31.09
CA TRP A 629 -2.75 -5.62 30.91
C TRP A 629 -2.58 -6.67 29.79
N SER A 630 -3.10 -7.87 29.99
CA SER A 630 -3.31 -8.83 28.90
C SER A 630 -4.74 -8.67 28.37
N ILE A 631 -4.90 -8.68 27.07
CA ILE A 631 -6.21 -8.64 26.38
C ILE A 631 -6.44 -10.02 25.77
N VAL A 632 -7.35 -10.78 26.34
CA VAL A 632 -7.57 -12.20 25.98
C VAL A 632 -8.90 -12.33 25.24
N PRO A 633 -8.91 -12.75 23.97
CA PRO A 633 -10.13 -12.97 23.21
C PRO A 633 -11.00 -14.07 23.84
N LEU A 634 -12.31 -13.84 23.86
CA LEU A 634 -13.31 -14.80 24.38
C LEU A 634 -14.20 -15.38 23.26
N GLY A 635 -13.99 -14.97 22.00
CA GLY A 635 -14.91 -15.20 20.90
C GLY A 635 -16.01 -14.15 20.81
N ASN A 636 -16.81 -14.16 19.75
CA ASN A 636 -17.97 -13.25 19.51
C ASN A 636 -17.64 -11.75 19.69
N GLY A 637 -16.38 -11.33 19.53
CA GLY A 637 -15.93 -9.93 19.58
C GLY A 637 -15.77 -9.38 20.99
N TYR A 638 -15.76 -10.22 22.04
CA TYR A 638 -15.49 -9.82 23.41
C TYR A 638 -14.13 -10.32 23.91
N HIS A 639 -13.59 -9.59 24.89
CA HIS A 639 -12.29 -9.83 25.52
C HIS A 639 -12.43 -9.76 27.04
N ARG A 640 -11.60 -10.52 27.76
CA ARG A 640 -11.27 -10.20 29.15
C ARG A 640 -9.96 -9.43 29.19
N ILE A 641 -9.91 -8.37 30.00
CA ILE A 641 -8.74 -7.50 30.19
C ILE A 641 -8.17 -7.83 31.54
N VAL A 642 -6.97 -8.39 31.61
CA VAL A 642 -6.39 -8.97 32.82
C VAL A 642 -5.15 -8.20 33.25
N ASN A 643 -5.11 -7.73 34.49
CA ASN A 643 -3.95 -7.05 35.04
C ASN A 643 -2.76 -8.01 35.18
N ARG A 644 -1.60 -7.63 34.70
CA ARG A 644 -0.41 -8.51 34.67
C ARG A 644 0.21 -8.74 36.04
N ARG A 645 -0.02 -7.85 37.00
CA ARG A 645 0.49 -7.99 38.36
C ARG A 645 -0.39 -8.93 39.19
N SER A 646 -1.72 -8.70 39.17
CA SER A 646 -2.67 -9.40 40.05
C SER A 646 -3.26 -10.67 39.40
N GLY A 647 -3.24 -10.78 38.07
CA GLY A 647 -3.94 -11.82 37.32
C GLY A 647 -5.46 -11.68 37.32
N ARG A 648 -6.01 -10.55 37.80
CA ARG A 648 -7.45 -10.28 37.91
C ARG A 648 -7.95 -9.56 36.67
N ALA A 649 -9.23 -9.78 36.38
CA ALA A 649 -9.91 -9.14 35.24
C ALA A 649 -10.44 -7.76 35.62
N LEU A 650 -10.45 -6.84 34.65
CA LEU A 650 -11.18 -5.59 34.74
C LEU A 650 -12.68 -5.88 34.80
N ASP A 651 -13.36 -5.31 35.81
CA ASP A 651 -14.72 -5.65 36.22
C ASP A 651 -15.53 -4.39 36.53
N VAL A 652 -16.81 -4.37 36.17
CA VAL A 652 -17.71 -3.32 36.65
C VAL A 652 -18.30 -3.74 38.00
N ALA A 653 -18.02 -2.94 39.06
CA ALA A 653 -18.39 -3.24 40.43
C ALA A 653 -19.89 -3.57 40.56
N GLY A 654 -20.17 -4.66 41.34
CA GLY A 654 -21.54 -5.07 41.67
C GLY A 654 -22.40 -5.44 40.46
N ASN A 655 -21.81 -5.74 39.32
CA ASN A 655 -22.55 -6.04 38.06
C ASN A 655 -23.48 -4.87 37.63
N SER A 656 -23.11 -3.65 38.04
CA SER A 656 -23.90 -2.43 37.77
C SER A 656 -24.08 -2.13 36.30
N THR A 657 -25.24 -1.58 35.94
CA THR A 657 -25.51 -1.01 34.62
C THR A 657 -25.66 0.51 34.64
N ALA A 658 -25.38 1.16 35.77
CA ALA A 658 -25.52 2.61 35.95
C ALA A 658 -24.35 3.39 35.33
N ASP A 659 -24.59 4.64 34.93
CA ASP A 659 -23.53 5.61 34.64
C ASP A 659 -22.79 5.98 35.93
N GLY A 660 -21.47 6.08 35.85
CA GLY A 660 -20.59 6.38 36.95
C GLY A 660 -20.31 5.19 37.89
N ALA A 661 -20.70 3.96 37.48
CA ALA A 661 -20.32 2.79 38.27
C ALA A 661 -18.83 2.52 38.14
N ASP A 662 -18.19 2.21 39.27
CA ASP A 662 -16.76 2.03 39.41
C ASP A 662 -16.30 0.80 38.62
N VAL A 663 -15.12 0.92 38.05
CA VAL A 663 -14.39 -0.17 37.42
C VAL A 663 -13.28 -0.62 38.36
N ILE A 664 -13.27 -1.90 38.67
CA ILE A 664 -12.40 -2.53 39.67
C ILE A 664 -11.66 -3.71 39.04
N GLN A 665 -10.75 -4.31 39.74
CA GLN A 665 -10.26 -5.64 39.41
C GLN A 665 -10.99 -6.73 40.19
N TRP A 666 -11.27 -7.87 39.56
CA TRP A 666 -11.91 -9.03 40.21
C TRP A 666 -11.42 -10.35 39.62
N THR A 667 -11.48 -11.41 40.45
CA THR A 667 -11.24 -12.76 39.93
C THR A 667 -12.18 -13.05 38.76
N TYR A 668 -11.65 -13.51 37.64
CA TYR A 668 -12.46 -13.76 36.43
C TYR A 668 -13.42 -14.94 36.63
N THR A 669 -14.71 -14.68 36.57
CA THR A 669 -15.79 -15.66 36.74
C THR A 669 -16.49 -16.02 35.41
N GLY A 670 -16.22 -15.28 34.35
CA GLY A 670 -16.95 -15.38 33.07
C GLY A 670 -18.22 -14.55 32.99
N ALA A 671 -18.53 -13.74 34.00
CA ALA A 671 -19.68 -12.86 34.03
C ALA A 671 -19.57 -11.72 32.97
N ALA A 672 -20.72 -11.23 32.50
CA ALA A 672 -20.76 -10.24 31.42
C ALA A 672 -20.13 -8.88 31.77
N ASN A 673 -20.16 -8.48 33.07
CA ASN A 673 -19.53 -7.27 33.58
C ASN A 673 -17.98 -7.31 33.55
N GLN A 674 -17.38 -8.48 33.30
CA GLN A 674 -15.94 -8.72 33.11
C GLN A 674 -15.54 -8.89 31.64
N GLN A 675 -16.49 -8.67 30.74
CA GLN A 675 -16.26 -8.86 29.30
C GLN A 675 -16.43 -7.56 28.56
N TRP A 676 -15.48 -7.29 27.68
CA TRP A 676 -15.32 -5.98 27.06
C TRP A 676 -15.22 -6.11 25.54
N ARG A 677 -15.96 -5.28 24.82
CA ARG A 677 -15.78 -5.09 23.37
C ARG A 677 -14.87 -3.91 23.15
N ILE A 678 -13.83 -4.11 22.37
CA ILE A 678 -12.89 -3.07 21.99
C ILE A 678 -13.22 -2.67 20.56
N THR A 679 -13.63 -1.41 20.36
CA THR A 679 -14.06 -0.89 19.06
C THR A 679 -13.19 0.29 18.65
N ARG A 680 -12.67 0.26 17.44
CA ARG A 680 -11.82 1.32 16.88
C ARG A 680 -12.60 2.61 16.65
N VAL A 681 -11.99 3.74 16.99
CA VAL A 681 -12.46 5.11 16.74
C VAL A 681 -11.27 5.95 16.27
N GLY A 682 -11.06 6.05 14.95
CA GLY A 682 -9.86 6.64 14.38
C GLY A 682 -8.60 5.86 14.80
N THR A 683 -7.64 6.54 15.40
CA THR A 683 -6.40 5.95 15.95
C THR A 683 -6.51 5.49 17.40
N HIS A 684 -7.70 5.54 17.99
CA HIS A 684 -8.00 5.15 19.37
C HIS A 684 -9.06 4.04 19.37
N VAL A 685 -9.40 3.56 20.57
CA VAL A 685 -10.47 2.59 20.78
C VAL A 685 -11.43 3.08 21.87
N THR A 686 -12.69 2.64 21.78
CA THR A 686 -13.61 2.62 22.91
C THR A 686 -13.66 1.21 23.49
N ILE A 687 -13.78 1.09 24.80
CA ILE A 687 -13.83 -0.20 25.51
C ILE A 687 -15.21 -0.27 26.17
N THR A 688 -16.08 -1.12 25.62
CA THR A 688 -17.51 -1.20 25.97
C THR A 688 -17.78 -2.44 26.81
N ASN A 689 -18.40 -2.28 27.96
CA ASN A 689 -18.79 -3.38 28.83
C ASN A 689 -19.94 -4.20 28.21
N ARG A 690 -19.85 -5.53 28.27
CA ARG A 690 -20.87 -6.42 27.70
C ARG A 690 -22.20 -6.38 28.43
N ASN A 691 -22.17 -6.25 29.76
CA ASN A 691 -23.36 -6.25 30.59
C ASN A 691 -24.20 -4.98 30.44
N SER A 692 -23.54 -3.81 30.48
CA SER A 692 -24.20 -2.49 30.52
C SER A 692 -24.31 -1.81 29.16
N GLY A 693 -23.47 -2.19 28.18
CA GLY A 693 -23.31 -1.46 26.92
C GLY A 693 -22.62 -0.09 27.08
N ARG A 694 -22.11 0.24 28.26
CA ARG A 694 -21.40 1.49 28.55
C ARG A 694 -19.92 1.37 28.25
N VAL A 695 -19.29 2.53 28.02
CA VAL A 695 -17.86 2.62 27.72
C VAL A 695 -17.05 3.01 28.95
N LEU A 696 -15.78 2.60 28.99
CA LEU A 696 -14.82 3.10 29.98
C LEU A 696 -14.67 4.61 29.84
N ASP A 697 -14.69 5.30 30.99
CA ASP A 697 -14.58 6.75 31.13
C ASP A 697 -13.74 7.07 32.36
N LEU A 698 -13.37 8.31 32.52
CA LEU A 698 -12.73 8.82 33.73
C LEU A 698 -13.76 9.60 34.60
N ASP A 699 -13.69 9.42 35.90
CA ASP A 699 -14.45 10.24 36.85
C ASP A 699 -13.62 11.44 37.32
N GLY A 700 -14.31 12.55 37.65
CA GLY A 700 -13.67 13.76 38.19
C GLY A 700 -12.85 14.55 37.16
N THR A 701 -11.78 15.20 37.68
CA THR A 701 -10.85 15.98 36.83
C THR A 701 -9.88 15.07 36.11
N ILE A 702 -9.86 15.17 34.79
CA ILE A 702 -9.11 14.27 33.88
C ILE A 702 -7.58 14.40 33.97
N THR A 703 -7.06 15.33 34.76
CA THR A 703 -5.61 15.62 34.83
C THR A 703 -4.92 14.99 36.03
N ASP A 704 -5.65 14.51 37.05
CA ASP A 704 -5.06 14.06 38.29
C ASP A 704 -4.70 12.56 38.28
N ASN A 705 -3.61 12.22 38.97
CA ASN A 705 -3.32 10.84 39.30
C ASN A 705 -4.30 10.35 40.35
N GLY A 706 -4.77 9.10 40.22
CA GLY A 706 -5.71 8.48 41.14
C GLY A 706 -7.18 8.80 40.81
N ALA A 707 -7.49 9.47 39.71
CA ALA A 707 -8.89 9.58 39.28
C ALA A 707 -9.43 8.20 38.87
N ASP A 708 -10.65 7.90 39.29
CA ASP A 708 -11.27 6.60 39.11
C ASP A 708 -11.63 6.36 37.63
N VAL A 709 -11.46 5.12 37.20
CA VAL A 709 -12.02 4.63 35.96
C VAL A 709 -13.43 4.12 36.22
N VAL A 710 -14.39 4.65 35.46
CA VAL A 710 -15.81 4.34 35.60
C VAL A 710 -16.39 3.91 34.28
N GLN A 711 -17.62 3.40 34.27
CA GLN A 711 -18.37 3.24 33.04
C GLN A 711 -19.40 4.36 32.84
N ARG A 712 -19.61 4.82 31.59
CA ARG A 712 -20.61 5.82 31.22
C ARG A 712 -21.23 5.57 29.88
N THR A 713 -22.40 6.17 29.63
CA THR A 713 -23.00 6.22 28.30
C THR A 713 -22.01 6.83 27.30
N ALA A 714 -21.88 6.21 26.12
CA ALA A 714 -20.98 6.67 25.06
C ALA A 714 -21.40 8.05 24.55
N THR A 715 -20.53 9.03 24.60
CA THR A 715 -20.72 10.41 24.11
C THR A 715 -19.76 10.77 22.98
N GLY A 716 -18.77 9.93 22.70
CA GLY A 716 -17.69 10.23 21.78
C GLY A 716 -16.60 11.15 22.34
N ALA A 717 -16.68 11.54 23.61
CA ALA A 717 -15.69 12.41 24.27
C ALA A 717 -14.31 11.75 24.29
N THR A 718 -13.25 12.56 24.22
CA THR A 718 -11.86 12.08 24.23
C THR A 718 -11.49 11.30 25.50
N ARG A 719 -12.12 11.59 26.64
CA ARG A 719 -11.94 10.84 27.89
C ARG A 719 -12.49 9.40 27.84
N GLN A 720 -13.32 9.08 26.83
CA GLN A 720 -13.85 7.74 26.57
C GLN A 720 -13.06 6.97 25.50
N GLN A 721 -11.96 7.57 25.06
CA GLN A 721 -11.12 7.01 23.99
C GLN A 721 -9.73 6.67 24.54
N TRP A 722 -9.22 5.52 24.13
CA TRP A 722 -8.02 4.91 24.70
C TRP A 722 -7.05 4.49 23.62
N SER A 723 -5.76 4.54 23.89
CA SER A 723 -4.72 3.92 23.08
C SER A 723 -4.23 2.64 23.75
N LEU A 724 -3.90 1.65 22.95
CA LEU A 724 -3.34 0.36 23.40
C LEU A 724 -1.93 0.23 22.83
N SER A 725 -0.91 0.27 23.69
CA SER A 725 0.51 0.22 23.31
C SER A 725 1.29 -0.90 24.00
#